data_d7c60629e86a7fe4163379aaa1d0aeb9
#
_entry.id   d7c60629e86a7fe4163379aaa1d0aeb9
#
_cell.length_a   1.000
_cell.length_b   1.000
_cell.length_c   1.000
_cell.angle_alpha   90.00
_cell.angle_beta   90.00
_cell.angle_gamma   90.00
#
_symmetry.space_group_name_H-M   'P 1'
#
loop_
_entity.id
_entity.type
_entity.pdbx_description
1 polymer ?
#
loop_
_entity_poly.entity_id
_entity_poly.type
_entity_poly.pdbx_seq_one_letter_code
_entity_poly.pdbx_strand_id
1 'polypeptide(L)'
;MTIIPTPSDGLAHSHPDAFDSEHQLQTDAAARRLAGRIGNRNGNEDALARGDLADVDSPARITNRLARIAHYYDPALATTPEPTIAQGIDRAATALDVHGADLERIINAADFLSVRYLDDGVSASRSIGRVHIDVSSGEAHGFGTGFLVAPSLLLTNHHVLPDSETARTSQIEFNYQDGAGGAPLSGTSFRFAPDRFFLADRQRDFALVAVDAPLSELATFGYNRLTAAQGTVIIGEYVTIVQHPRGRKKQIVLRENKLIDIPEGFVHYSADTEPGSSGSPVFNDQWEVVALHHASVPVAEQVQAGGYLNEGIRISSILAHLRSQPLTADQLELAAVLLGDPPPTPPPVAPQPGHSEATSAGTIRTVMVPVEITVRLTDSPTATAQVMPAQASTTGSASTEAISIDPDYTTRGGYDPNFLTRSVPLPTPTAAVKPMTSQELRYHHFSVVMNRPRRMALFTAVNIDGSAANDPPRESDRWIRDPRIGADEQTDEALYRDNPLDRGHLVRRLDPAWGPRAKAANDDTFHFTNCTPQHHDFNAGSTLWVGLEDYLLRSAQNNAIKVNVLTGPVFADDDPPYRGFKLPKQFWKVATMVKVDGTLSATGYLLSQQALLGEFSTAPEAFSFGAYRTYQVPVRRIGAATGLDLSAYIGADPLEHIESSSTARELIRTEDLIL
;
A
#
# COMPACT_ATOMS: atom_id res chain seq x y z
N MET A 1 70.60 16.86 30.06
CA MET A 1 70.09 15.49 29.87
C MET A 1 68.78 15.66 29.15
N THR A 2 68.82 15.66 27.80
CA THR A 2 67.77 16.01 26.89
C THR A 2 67.12 14.74 26.43
N ILE A 3 65.82 14.61 26.71
CA ILE A 3 65.01 13.46 26.22
C ILE A 3 64.37 13.88 24.89
N ILE A 4 64.71 13.14 23.85
CA ILE A 4 64.10 13.26 22.50
C ILE A 4 62.84 12.41 22.51
N PRO A 5 61.67 12.88 22.08
CA PRO A 5 60.51 12.04 21.85
C PRO A 5 60.60 11.39 20.44
N THR A 6 60.34 10.12 20.39
CA THR A 6 60.15 9.34 19.15
C THR A 6 58.83 9.74 18.47
N PRO A 7 58.76 9.76 17.12
CA PRO A 7 57.49 9.97 16.41
C PRO A 7 56.62 8.75 16.50
N SER A 8 55.41 8.90 17.05
CA SER A 8 54.36 7.92 16.91
C SER A 8 53.72 8.03 15.54
N ASP A 9 53.77 6.97 14.76
CA ASP A 9 53.02 6.81 13.53
C ASP A 9 51.56 6.98 13.80
N GLY A 10 50.98 8.09 13.30
CA GLY A 10 49.56 8.36 13.36
C GLY A 10 48.82 7.47 12.37
N LEU A 11 48.22 6.39 12.86
CA LEU A 11 47.08 5.78 12.20
C LEU A 11 45.92 6.77 12.26
N ALA A 12 45.57 7.30 11.11
CA ALA A 12 44.40 8.15 10.96
C ALA A 12 43.16 7.31 11.20
N HIS A 13 42.63 7.37 12.42
CA HIS A 13 41.30 6.85 12.72
C HIS A 13 40.29 7.72 11.96
N SER A 14 39.45 7.10 11.13
CA SER A 14 38.30 7.76 10.52
C SER A 14 37.35 8.22 11.62
N HIS A 15 37.28 9.54 11.83
CA HIS A 15 36.47 10.15 12.88
C HIS A 15 34.97 10.11 12.52
N PRO A 16 34.07 10.01 13.50
CA PRO A 16 32.61 10.18 13.31
C PRO A 16 32.28 11.47 12.56
N ASP A 17 33.06 12.53 12.79
CA ASP A 17 32.95 13.83 12.11
C ASP A 17 33.12 13.75 10.57
N ALA A 18 33.76 12.72 10.03
CA ALA A 18 33.97 12.56 8.59
C ALA A 18 32.71 12.07 7.86
N PHE A 19 31.96 11.13 8.48
CA PHE A 19 30.68 10.62 7.93
C PHE A 19 29.63 11.75 7.88
N ASP A 20 29.46 12.47 8.99
CA ASP A 20 28.51 13.57 9.08
C ASP A 20 28.86 14.70 8.11
N SER A 21 30.17 14.99 7.94
CA SER A 21 30.64 15.99 6.99
C SER A 21 30.37 15.61 5.54
N GLU A 22 30.57 14.36 5.15
CA GLU A 22 30.32 13.89 3.78
C GLU A 22 28.83 13.85 3.46
N HIS A 23 27.99 13.35 4.37
CA HIS A 23 26.55 13.39 4.26
C HIS A 23 26.03 14.84 4.11
N GLN A 24 26.55 15.77 4.89
CA GLN A 24 26.18 17.18 4.79
C GLN A 24 26.54 17.78 3.43
N LEU A 25 27.72 17.45 2.87
CA LEU A 25 28.13 17.89 1.52
C LEU A 25 27.18 17.39 0.43
N GLN A 26 26.70 16.14 0.52
CA GLN A 26 25.73 15.57 -0.41
C GLN A 26 24.37 16.26 -0.27
N THR A 27 23.91 16.50 0.96
CA THR A 27 22.67 17.22 1.25
C THR A 27 22.71 18.66 0.71
N ASP A 28 23.82 19.37 0.89
CA ASP A 28 24.00 20.74 0.36
C ASP A 28 24.01 20.75 -1.18
N ALA A 29 24.60 19.74 -1.81
CA ALA A 29 24.59 19.59 -3.26
C ALA A 29 23.19 19.31 -3.80
N ALA A 30 22.43 18.42 -3.15
CA ALA A 30 21.04 18.15 -3.44
C ALA A 30 20.17 19.41 -3.26
N ALA A 31 20.36 20.16 -2.18
CA ALA A 31 19.65 21.43 -1.94
C ALA A 31 19.85 22.45 -3.08
N ARG A 32 21.08 22.58 -3.60
CA ARG A 32 21.34 23.44 -4.75
C ARG A 32 20.66 22.98 -6.03
N ARG A 33 20.63 21.66 -6.31
CA ARG A 33 19.91 21.09 -7.47
C ARG A 33 18.41 21.30 -7.34
N LEU A 34 17.85 21.02 -6.17
CA LEU A 34 16.43 21.24 -5.88
C LEU A 34 16.03 22.70 -6.04
N ALA A 35 16.81 23.66 -5.49
CA ALA A 35 16.53 25.09 -5.61
C ALA A 35 16.56 25.58 -7.07
N GLY A 36 17.50 25.07 -7.88
CA GLY A 36 17.61 25.42 -9.30
C GLY A 36 16.47 24.92 -10.17
N ARG A 37 15.58 24.06 -9.66
CA ARG A 37 14.51 23.40 -10.42
C ARG A 37 13.09 23.69 -9.92
N ILE A 38 12.90 24.69 -9.08
CA ILE A 38 11.58 25.10 -8.56
C ILE A 38 10.61 25.37 -9.72
N GLY A 39 11.00 26.12 -10.74
CA GLY A 39 10.14 26.41 -11.89
C GLY A 39 9.73 25.17 -12.69
N ASN A 40 10.61 24.17 -12.82
CA ASN A 40 10.30 22.91 -13.47
C ASN A 40 9.26 22.12 -12.66
N ARG A 41 9.46 22.00 -11.33
CA ARG A 41 8.52 21.29 -10.46
C ARG A 41 7.13 21.91 -10.46
N ASN A 42 7.03 23.23 -10.36
CA ASN A 42 5.75 23.93 -10.43
C ASN A 42 5.05 23.68 -11.80
N GLY A 43 5.81 23.71 -12.90
CA GLY A 43 5.29 23.37 -14.22
C GLY A 43 4.80 21.92 -14.34
N ASN A 44 5.53 20.98 -13.75
CA ASN A 44 5.14 19.57 -13.68
C ASN A 44 3.86 19.39 -12.85
N GLU A 45 3.78 20.04 -11.69
CA GLU A 45 2.60 20.00 -10.83
C GLU A 45 1.35 20.56 -11.53
N ASP A 46 1.49 21.70 -12.22
CA ASP A 46 0.42 22.28 -13.03
C ASP A 46 -0.02 21.36 -14.17
N ALA A 47 0.91 20.66 -14.83
CA ALA A 47 0.60 19.71 -15.90
C ALA A 47 -0.11 18.47 -15.35
N LEU A 48 0.34 17.92 -14.22
CA LEU A 48 -0.32 16.82 -13.53
C LEU A 48 -1.74 17.18 -13.08
N ALA A 49 -1.95 18.40 -12.56
CA ALA A 49 -3.27 18.89 -12.15
C ALA A 49 -4.25 19.02 -13.32
N ARG A 50 -3.75 19.27 -14.53
CA ARG A 50 -4.57 19.29 -15.77
C ARG A 50 -4.83 17.90 -16.35
N GLY A 51 -4.16 16.85 -15.84
CA GLY A 51 -4.26 15.49 -16.38
C GLY A 51 -3.55 15.31 -17.73
N ASP A 52 -2.62 16.20 -18.10
CA ASP A 52 -1.92 16.15 -19.39
C ASP A 52 -0.60 15.38 -19.26
N LEU A 53 -0.67 14.06 -19.45
CA LEU A 53 0.49 13.18 -19.38
C LEU A 53 1.59 13.57 -20.39
N ALA A 54 1.21 14.11 -21.55
CA ALA A 54 2.16 14.47 -22.60
C ALA A 54 3.04 15.67 -22.23
N ASP A 55 2.56 16.55 -21.35
CA ASP A 55 3.28 17.74 -20.88
C ASP A 55 4.15 17.49 -19.65
N VAL A 56 3.96 16.34 -18.97
CA VAL A 56 4.65 16.04 -17.71
C VAL A 56 6.06 15.53 -17.93
N ASP A 57 6.28 14.72 -18.98
CA ASP A 57 7.57 14.11 -19.26
C ASP A 57 7.81 13.99 -20.79
N SER A 58 9.03 13.60 -21.19
CA SER A 58 9.35 13.44 -22.60
C SER A 58 8.52 12.31 -23.25
N PRO A 59 8.00 12.48 -24.48
CA PRO A 59 7.22 11.44 -25.16
C PRO A 59 7.91 10.08 -25.21
N ALA A 60 9.23 10.08 -25.43
CA ALA A 60 10.02 8.85 -25.45
C ALA A 60 10.03 8.12 -24.11
N ARG A 61 10.09 8.85 -22.98
CA ARG A 61 10.05 8.24 -21.63
C ARG A 61 8.66 7.69 -21.33
N ILE A 62 7.62 8.42 -21.69
CA ILE A 62 6.22 8.00 -21.52
C ILE A 62 5.93 6.72 -22.31
N THR A 63 6.26 6.68 -23.62
CA THR A 63 5.99 5.48 -24.44
C THR A 63 6.79 4.26 -23.99
N ASN A 64 8.03 4.44 -23.54
CA ASN A 64 8.81 3.36 -22.94
C ASN A 64 8.18 2.87 -21.62
N ARG A 65 7.65 3.80 -20.78
CA ARG A 65 6.98 3.43 -19.53
C ARG A 65 5.72 2.62 -19.79
N LEU A 66 4.88 3.05 -20.70
CA LEU A 66 3.66 2.35 -21.10
C LEU A 66 3.94 0.94 -21.63
N ALA A 67 5.01 0.77 -22.42
CA ALA A 67 5.42 -0.56 -22.90
C ALA A 67 5.88 -1.48 -21.76
N ARG A 68 6.56 -0.95 -20.76
CA ARG A 68 6.98 -1.72 -19.57
C ARG A 68 5.79 -2.11 -18.69
N ILE A 69 4.85 -1.20 -18.49
CA ILE A 69 3.60 -1.49 -17.78
C ILE A 69 2.84 -2.60 -18.50
N ALA A 70 2.62 -2.48 -19.82
CA ALA A 70 1.93 -3.49 -20.61
C ALA A 70 2.60 -4.87 -20.48
N HIS A 71 3.93 -4.94 -20.59
CA HIS A 71 4.69 -6.18 -20.45
C HIS A 71 4.59 -6.78 -19.04
N TYR A 72 4.54 -5.96 -17.99
CA TYR A 72 4.40 -6.46 -16.61
C TYR A 72 3.08 -7.20 -16.39
N TYR A 73 1.99 -6.66 -16.94
CA TYR A 73 0.66 -7.28 -16.83
C TYR A 73 0.42 -8.38 -17.85
N ASP A 74 1.01 -8.28 -19.06
CA ASP A 74 0.99 -9.32 -20.08
C ASP A 74 2.42 -9.60 -20.59
N PRO A 75 3.13 -10.61 -20.02
CA PRO A 75 4.49 -10.96 -20.41
C PRO A 75 4.65 -11.41 -21.89
N ALA A 76 3.57 -11.70 -22.61
CA ALA A 76 3.63 -12.00 -24.02
C ALA A 76 3.89 -10.76 -24.88
N LEU A 77 3.60 -9.56 -24.35
CA LEU A 77 3.87 -8.29 -25.01
C LEU A 77 5.34 -7.92 -24.92
N ALA A 78 5.90 -7.40 -26.02
CA ALA A 78 7.29 -6.90 -26.01
C ALA A 78 7.38 -5.57 -25.25
N THR A 79 8.56 -5.24 -24.70
CA THR A 79 8.86 -3.95 -24.09
C THR A 79 9.19 -2.85 -25.11
N THR A 80 9.07 -3.12 -26.42
CA THR A 80 9.25 -2.11 -27.46
C THR A 80 8.16 -1.06 -27.37
N PRO A 81 8.50 0.24 -27.28
CA PRO A 81 7.51 1.30 -27.16
C PRO A 81 6.70 1.46 -28.46
N GLU A 82 5.45 1.86 -28.30
CA GLU A 82 4.61 2.25 -29.41
C GLU A 82 5.05 3.62 -30.00
N PRO A 83 4.76 3.90 -31.28
CA PRO A 83 5.17 5.15 -31.92
C PRO A 83 4.57 6.41 -31.30
N THR A 84 3.39 6.30 -30.68
CA THR A 84 2.68 7.43 -30.05
C THR A 84 2.23 7.08 -28.63
N ILE A 85 2.07 8.13 -27.79
CA ILE A 85 1.56 7.98 -26.42
C ILE A 85 0.17 7.33 -26.43
N ALA A 86 -0.74 7.77 -27.32
CA ALA A 86 -2.09 7.22 -27.43
C ALA A 86 -2.09 5.70 -27.71
N GLN A 87 -1.25 5.23 -28.64
CA GLN A 87 -1.10 3.79 -28.90
C GLN A 87 -0.51 3.04 -27.69
N GLY A 88 0.43 3.66 -27.00
CA GLY A 88 0.99 3.11 -25.76
C GLY A 88 -0.06 2.97 -24.66
N ILE A 89 -0.92 3.99 -24.49
CA ILE A 89 -2.04 3.98 -23.54
C ILE A 89 -3.01 2.85 -23.90
N ASP A 90 -3.45 2.73 -25.16
CA ASP A 90 -4.37 1.68 -25.59
C ASP A 90 -3.81 0.28 -25.33
N ARG A 91 -2.53 0.07 -25.61
CA ARG A 91 -1.84 -1.20 -25.35
C ARG A 91 -1.73 -1.54 -23.89
N ALA A 92 -1.31 -0.57 -23.06
CA ALA A 92 -1.19 -0.79 -21.63
C ALA A 92 -2.58 -0.96 -20.97
N ALA A 93 -3.59 -0.20 -21.39
CA ALA A 93 -4.96 -0.33 -20.94
C ALA A 93 -5.55 -1.71 -21.27
N THR A 94 -5.26 -2.23 -22.47
CA THR A 94 -5.65 -3.59 -22.87
C THR A 94 -4.98 -4.64 -21.99
N ALA A 95 -3.70 -4.48 -21.68
CA ALA A 95 -2.97 -5.42 -20.82
C ALA A 95 -3.46 -5.43 -19.35
N LEU A 96 -3.98 -4.29 -18.87
CA LEU A 96 -4.57 -4.14 -17.54
C LEU A 96 -6.06 -4.48 -17.50
N ASP A 97 -6.71 -4.71 -18.64
CA ASP A 97 -8.18 -4.84 -18.79
C ASP A 97 -8.96 -3.61 -18.26
N VAL A 98 -8.48 -2.41 -18.62
CA VAL A 98 -9.09 -1.12 -18.24
C VAL A 98 -9.32 -0.25 -19.47
N HIS A 99 -10.08 0.85 -19.35
CA HIS A 99 -10.19 1.84 -20.41
C HIS A 99 -8.99 2.80 -20.43
N GLY A 100 -8.62 3.36 -21.59
CA GLY A 100 -7.45 4.23 -21.73
C GLY A 100 -7.46 5.44 -20.80
N ALA A 101 -8.62 6.09 -20.61
CA ALA A 101 -8.78 7.20 -19.66
C ALA A 101 -8.59 6.77 -18.19
N ASP A 102 -8.93 5.53 -17.85
CA ASP A 102 -8.69 4.98 -16.51
C ASP A 102 -7.20 4.69 -16.31
N LEU A 103 -6.48 4.31 -17.36
CA LEU A 103 -5.02 4.11 -17.30
C LEU A 103 -4.27 5.41 -17.01
N GLU A 104 -4.63 6.52 -17.65
CA GLU A 104 -4.04 7.82 -17.36
C GLU A 104 -4.26 8.22 -15.89
N ARG A 105 -5.44 7.92 -15.36
CA ARG A 105 -5.76 8.12 -13.95
C ARG A 105 -4.98 7.18 -13.03
N ILE A 106 -4.79 5.90 -13.42
CA ILE A 106 -4.00 4.91 -12.68
C ILE A 106 -2.54 5.38 -12.57
N ILE A 107 -1.95 5.89 -13.64
CA ILE A 107 -0.58 6.40 -13.64
C ILE A 107 -0.43 7.64 -12.74
N ASN A 108 -1.44 8.53 -12.69
CA ASN A 108 -1.34 9.81 -12.00
C ASN A 108 -1.93 9.85 -10.59
N ALA A 109 -2.91 8.99 -10.26
CA ALA A 109 -3.70 9.16 -9.05
C ALA A 109 -4.36 7.90 -8.48
N ALA A 110 -4.23 6.72 -9.08
CA ALA A 110 -4.92 5.53 -8.58
C ALA A 110 -3.99 4.60 -7.83
N ASP A 111 -4.39 4.22 -6.60
CA ASP A 111 -3.69 3.29 -5.72
C ASP A 111 -4.05 1.81 -6.01
N PHE A 112 -4.59 1.49 -7.19
CA PHE A 112 -4.96 0.12 -7.55
C PHE A 112 -3.75 -0.62 -8.11
N LEU A 113 -3.13 -1.43 -7.26
CA LEU A 113 -2.08 -2.35 -7.64
C LEU A 113 -2.59 -3.80 -7.60
N SER A 114 -2.08 -4.65 -8.48
CA SER A 114 -2.31 -6.09 -8.36
C SER A 114 -1.84 -6.60 -7.01
N VAL A 115 -2.55 -7.56 -6.39
CA VAL A 115 -2.10 -8.24 -5.15
C VAL A 115 -0.69 -8.84 -5.30
N ARG A 116 -0.30 -9.21 -6.52
CA ARG A 116 1.07 -9.61 -6.87
C ARG A 116 2.13 -8.61 -6.38
N TYR A 117 1.79 -7.31 -6.30
CA TYR A 117 2.67 -6.27 -5.76
C TYR A 117 3.21 -6.61 -4.37
N LEU A 118 2.40 -7.23 -3.51
CA LEU A 118 2.83 -7.61 -2.15
C LEU A 118 3.86 -8.75 -2.18
N ASP A 119 3.65 -9.76 -3.01
CA ASP A 119 4.57 -10.90 -3.15
C ASP A 119 5.89 -10.47 -3.78
N ASP A 120 5.83 -9.65 -4.84
CA ASP A 120 7.00 -9.05 -5.47
C ASP A 120 7.76 -8.16 -4.49
N GLY A 121 7.05 -7.39 -3.64
CA GLY A 121 7.64 -6.55 -2.60
C GLY A 121 8.34 -7.33 -1.50
N VAL A 122 7.73 -8.39 -1.01
CA VAL A 122 8.38 -9.31 -0.06
C VAL A 122 9.66 -9.88 -0.67
N SER A 123 9.62 -10.28 -1.94
CA SER A 123 10.78 -10.81 -2.65
C SER A 123 11.89 -9.76 -2.79
N ALA A 124 11.55 -8.55 -3.27
CA ALA A 124 12.51 -7.45 -3.45
C ALA A 124 13.14 -7.01 -2.11
N SER A 125 12.35 -7.00 -1.03
CA SER A 125 12.81 -6.54 0.28
C SER A 125 13.83 -7.48 0.95
N ARG A 126 13.89 -8.77 0.57
CA ARG A 126 14.81 -9.73 1.17
C ARG A 126 16.28 -9.36 0.96
N SER A 127 16.61 -8.84 -0.21
CA SER A 127 17.97 -8.44 -0.58
C SER A 127 18.43 -7.11 0.03
N ILE A 128 17.58 -6.45 0.82
CA ILE A 128 17.87 -5.16 1.45
C ILE A 128 18.27 -5.39 2.90
N GLY A 129 19.39 -4.81 3.31
CA GLY A 129 19.93 -4.95 4.65
C GLY A 129 20.36 -3.63 5.27
N ARG A 130 20.60 -3.67 6.58
CA ARG A 130 21.18 -2.58 7.36
C ARG A 130 22.68 -2.61 7.26
N VAL A 131 23.31 -1.55 6.79
CA VAL A 131 24.76 -1.38 6.80
C VAL A 131 25.17 -0.86 8.18
N HIS A 132 26.08 -1.57 8.83
CA HIS A 132 26.78 -1.15 10.04
C HIS A 132 28.11 -0.58 9.61
N ILE A 133 28.29 0.73 9.78
CA ILE A 133 29.47 1.45 9.34
C ILE A 133 30.54 1.33 10.41
N ASP A 134 31.72 0.88 10.03
CA ASP A 134 32.91 0.71 10.86
C ASP A 134 32.61 0.10 12.25
N VAL A 135 32.67 -1.21 12.32
CA VAL A 135 32.45 -1.99 13.56
C VAL A 135 33.78 -2.39 14.23
N SER A 136 34.89 -1.73 13.90
CA SER A 136 36.22 -2.04 14.41
C SER A 136 36.35 -1.88 15.94
N SER A 137 35.56 -0.98 16.53
CA SER A 137 35.50 -0.77 17.98
C SER A 137 34.56 -1.74 18.72
N GLY A 138 33.85 -2.63 18.00
CA GLY A 138 32.81 -3.53 18.53
C GLY A 138 31.39 -2.96 18.47
N GLU A 139 31.23 -1.67 18.25
CA GLU A 139 29.96 -0.98 18.00
C GLU A 139 30.02 -0.26 16.66
N ALA A 140 28.90 -0.14 15.95
CA ALA A 140 28.84 0.59 14.70
C ALA A 140 28.92 2.11 14.96
N HIS A 141 29.77 2.81 14.22
CA HIS A 141 29.84 4.27 14.28
C HIS A 141 28.66 4.96 13.59
N GLY A 142 27.92 4.25 12.75
CA GLY A 142 26.73 4.73 12.07
C GLY A 142 25.98 3.61 11.36
N PHE A 143 24.85 3.97 10.77
CA PHE A 143 24.01 3.06 10.01
C PHE A 143 23.64 3.64 8.66
N GLY A 144 23.55 2.76 7.67
CA GLY A 144 22.98 3.01 6.37
C GLY A 144 22.09 1.87 5.92
N THR A 145 21.61 1.95 4.72
CA THR A 145 20.89 0.89 4.02
C THR A 145 21.70 0.47 2.80
N GLY A 146 21.66 -0.80 2.43
CA GLY A 146 22.25 -1.31 1.20
C GLY A 146 21.46 -2.49 0.69
N PHE A 147 21.61 -2.84 -0.59
CA PHE A 147 20.89 -3.95 -1.18
C PHE A 147 21.72 -4.69 -2.23
N LEU A 148 21.51 -6.00 -2.32
CA LEU A 148 22.16 -6.81 -3.34
C LEU A 148 21.60 -6.48 -4.73
N VAL A 149 22.51 -6.28 -5.68
CA VAL A 149 22.20 -5.93 -7.09
C VAL A 149 22.75 -6.98 -8.07
N ALA A 150 23.58 -7.89 -7.57
CA ALA A 150 24.09 -9.06 -8.22
C ALA A 150 24.30 -10.16 -7.17
N PRO A 151 24.62 -11.42 -7.52
CA PRO A 151 24.72 -12.51 -6.56
C PRO A 151 25.62 -12.26 -5.35
N SER A 152 26.63 -11.39 -5.47
CA SER A 152 27.54 -11.03 -4.37
C SER A 152 27.95 -9.55 -4.37
N LEU A 153 27.26 -8.67 -5.14
CA LEU A 153 27.52 -7.23 -5.12
C LEU A 153 26.38 -6.49 -4.44
N LEU A 154 26.73 -5.59 -3.54
CA LEU A 154 25.83 -4.71 -2.82
C LEU A 154 26.01 -3.27 -3.29
N LEU A 155 24.91 -2.56 -3.44
CA LEU A 155 24.86 -1.13 -3.74
C LEU A 155 24.43 -0.35 -2.50
N THR A 156 25.14 0.74 -2.19
CA THR A 156 24.84 1.74 -1.17
C THR A 156 25.37 3.11 -1.59
N ASN A 157 25.34 4.12 -0.72
CA ASN A 157 25.92 5.42 -1.03
C ASN A 157 27.42 5.49 -0.76
N HIS A 158 28.12 6.42 -1.45
CA HIS A 158 29.51 6.75 -1.18
C HIS A 158 29.69 7.27 0.25
N HIS A 159 28.83 8.18 0.73
CA HIS A 159 28.97 8.70 2.09
C HIS A 159 28.71 7.62 3.17
N VAL A 160 28.10 6.48 2.83
CA VAL A 160 27.97 5.30 3.72
C VAL A 160 29.27 4.46 3.70
N LEU A 161 29.83 4.21 2.52
CA LEU A 161 31.08 3.48 2.31
C LEU A 161 32.00 4.27 1.38
N PRO A 162 32.72 5.28 1.89
CA PRO A 162 33.50 6.20 1.06
C PRO A 162 34.72 5.57 0.41
N ASP A 163 35.30 4.57 1.04
CA ASP A 163 36.51 3.91 0.60
C ASP A 163 36.57 2.42 0.99
N SER A 164 37.57 1.74 0.46
CA SER A 164 37.75 0.29 0.69
C SER A 164 38.16 -0.04 2.13
N GLU A 165 38.74 0.90 2.87
CA GLU A 165 39.14 0.69 4.27
C GLU A 165 37.92 0.72 5.17
N THR A 166 37.07 1.72 5.04
CA THR A 166 35.76 1.80 5.71
C THR A 166 34.90 0.57 5.36
N ALA A 167 34.85 0.15 4.08
CA ALA A 167 34.12 -1.02 3.67
C ALA A 167 34.66 -2.29 4.37
N ARG A 168 35.99 -2.45 4.52
CA ARG A 168 36.60 -3.63 5.16
C ARG A 168 36.22 -3.76 6.63
N THR A 169 36.01 -2.65 7.33
CA THR A 169 35.61 -2.61 8.74
C THR A 169 34.11 -2.60 8.94
N SER A 170 33.32 -2.51 7.88
CA SER A 170 31.85 -2.48 7.91
C SER A 170 31.21 -3.84 7.62
N GLN A 171 29.90 -3.96 7.84
CA GLN A 171 29.14 -5.18 7.55
C GLN A 171 27.71 -4.86 7.12
N ILE A 172 27.08 -5.82 6.43
CA ILE A 172 25.65 -5.80 6.09
C ILE A 172 24.90 -6.83 6.93
N GLU A 173 23.74 -6.44 7.44
CA GLU A 173 22.82 -7.31 8.19
C GLU A 173 21.49 -7.43 7.45
N PHE A 174 21.18 -8.64 6.97
CA PHE A 174 19.88 -8.97 6.39
C PHE A 174 18.90 -9.49 7.43
N ASN A 175 17.61 -9.49 7.12
CA ASN A 175 16.52 -9.96 7.99
C ASN A 175 16.39 -9.20 9.32
N TYR A 176 16.99 -8.02 9.48
CA TYR A 176 16.75 -7.18 10.64
C TYR A 176 15.36 -6.51 10.52
N GLN A 177 14.33 -7.31 10.75
CA GLN A 177 12.92 -6.96 10.62
C GLN A 177 12.04 -7.88 11.44
N ASP A 178 10.76 -7.56 11.57
CA ASP A 178 9.76 -8.47 12.09
C ASP A 178 9.21 -9.36 10.95
N GLY A 179 8.94 -10.61 11.27
CA GLY A 179 8.27 -11.54 10.39
C GLY A 179 6.75 -11.37 10.41
N ALA A 180 6.05 -12.13 9.58
CA ALA A 180 4.60 -12.22 9.61
C ALA A 180 4.14 -12.70 11.00
N GLY A 181 3.41 -11.93 11.75
CA GLY A 181 3.04 -12.24 13.14
C GLY A 181 3.86 -11.47 14.18
N GLY A 182 4.71 -10.52 13.76
CA GLY A 182 5.38 -9.56 14.63
C GLY A 182 6.58 -10.11 15.41
N ALA A 183 6.93 -11.38 15.26
CA ALA A 183 8.14 -11.92 15.90
C ALA A 183 9.39 -11.44 15.12
N PRO A 184 10.45 -10.97 15.81
CA PRO A 184 11.70 -10.62 15.16
C PRO A 184 12.28 -11.80 14.38
N LEU A 185 12.72 -11.56 13.15
CA LEU A 185 13.53 -12.55 12.41
C LEU A 185 14.97 -12.56 12.97
N SER A 186 15.64 -13.70 12.78
CA SER A 186 17.08 -13.78 13.09
C SER A 186 17.87 -13.01 12.03
N GLY A 187 18.52 -11.92 12.43
CA GLY A 187 19.44 -11.17 11.58
C GLY A 187 20.63 -12.04 11.15
N THR A 188 21.08 -11.84 9.92
CA THR A 188 22.27 -12.50 9.37
C THR A 188 23.24 -11.46 8.86
N SER A 189 24.45 -11.39 9.44
CA SER A 189 25.46 -10.39 9.11
C SER A 189 26.60 -10.97 8.31
N PHE A 190 27.07 -10.22 7.30
CA PHE A 190 28.23 -10.54 6.47
C PHE A 190 29.17 -9.33 6.40
N ARG A 191 30.47 -9.58 6.35
CA ARG A 191 31.47 -8.55 6.07
C ARG A 191 31.50 -8.20 4.59
N PHE A 192 32.07 -7.05 4.28
CA PHE A 192 32.38 -6.71 2.90
C PHE A 192 33.78 -7.21 2.50
N ALA A 193 33.95 -7.48 1.20
CA ALA A 193 35.20 -7.91 0.58
C ALA A 193 35.66 -6.90 -0.50
N PRO A 194 36.09 -5.69 -0.09
CA PRO A 194 36.40 -4.64 -1.04
C PRO A 194 37.61 -5.01 -1.95
N ASP A 195 38.48 -5.91 -1.53
CA ASP A 195 39.59 -6.43 -2.36
C ASP A 195 39.09 -7.25 -3.56
N ARG A 196 37.89 -7.83 -3.49
CA ARG A 196 37.25 -8.53 -4.62
C ARG A 196 36.56 -7.57 -5.57
N PHE A 197 35.82 -6.61 -5.03
CA PHE A 197 35.15 -5.56 -5.79
C PHE A 197 34.84 -4.36 -4.88
N PHE A 198 35.35 -3.23 -5.28
CA PHE A 198 34.96 -1.93 -4.72
C PHE A 198 35.01 -0.87 -5.80
N LEU A 199 33.88 -0.17 -6.00
CA LEU A 199 33.79 0.97 -6.90
C LEU A 199 32.90 2.02 -6.22
N ALA A 200 33.43 3.18 -5.95
CA ALA A 200 32.69 4.30 -5.38
C ALA A 200 32.89 5.58 -6.20
N ASP A 201 31.86 6.40 -6.29
CA ASP A 201 31.90 7.69 -6.94
C ASP A 201 31.28 8.76 -6.02
N ARG A 202 32.12 9.67 -5.56
CA ARG A 202 31.73 10.76 -4.66
C ARG A 202 30.78 11.74 -5.31
N GLN A 203 30.93 12.02 -6.60
CA GLN A 203 30.11 12.99 -7.29
C GLN A 203 28.67 12.49 -7.49
N ARG A 204 28.50 11.20 -7.73
CA ARG A 204 27.22 10.52 -7.86
C ARG A 204 26.73 9.89 -6.57
N ASP A 205 27.54 9.95 -5.51
CA ASP A 205 27.24 9.44 -4.18
C ASP A 205 26.77 7.97 -4.15
N PHE A 206 27.50 7.07 -4.82
CA PHE A 206 27.24 5.63 -4.73
C PHE A 206 28.51 4.81 -4.46
N ALA A 207 28.33 3.64 -3.87
CA ALA A 207 29.36 2.62 -3.70
C ALA A 207 28.81 1.24 -4.02
N LEU A 208 29.55 0.48 -4.84
CA LEU A 208 29.37 -0.93 -5.13
C LEU A 208 30.47 -1.72 -4.44
N VAL A 209 30.12 -2.73 -3.67
CA VAL A 209 31.08 -3.53 -2.90
C VAL A 209 30.70 -5.00 -2.93
N ALA A 210 31.72 -5.91 -2.98
CA ALA A 210 31.49 -7.34 -2.83
C ALA A 210 31.16 -7.68 -1.37
N VAL A 211 30.23 -8.62 -1.17
CA VAL A 211 29.91 -9.23 0.13
C VAL A 211 30.73 -10.50 0.33
N ASP A 212 31.33 -10.65 1.50
CA ASP A 212 32.14 -11.81 1.86
C ASP A 212 31.27 -12.93 2.45
N ALA A 213 30.65 -13.68 1.57
CA ALA A 213 29.82 -14.83 1.92
C ALA A 213 29.78 -15.87 0.80
N PRO A 214 29.44 -17.13 1.11
CA PRO A 214 29.14 -18.13 0.11
C PRO A 214 27.93 -17.72 -0.75
N LEU A 215 27.99 -17.93 -2.06
CA LEU A 215 26.88 -17.60 -2.97
C LEU A 215 25.61 -18.35 -2.61
N SER A 216 25.70 -19.56 -2.03
CA SER A 216 24.52 -20.31 -1.55
C SER A 216 23.80 -19.64 -0.39
N GLU A 217 24.51 -18.92 0.47
CA GLU A 217 23.91 -18.16 1.56
C GLU A 217 23.26 -16.87 1.04
N LEU A 218 23.97 -16.10 0.19
CA LEU A 218 23.44 -14.87 -0.41
C LEU A 218 22.23 -15.14 -1.32
N ALA A 219 22.19 -16.30 -1.99
CA ALA A 219 21.06 -16.69 -2.83
C ALA A 219 19.72 -16.76 -2.08
N THR A 220 19.75 -16.96 -0.74
CA THR A 220 18.52 -16.96 0.09
C THR A 220 17.86 -15.59 0.17
N PHE A 221 18.63 -14.52 -0.03
CA PHE A 221 18.13 -13.14 -0.05
C PHE A 221 17.78 -12.67 -1.46
N GLY A 222 18.30 -13.33 -2.50
CA GLY A 222 18.16 -12.87 -3.88
C GLY A 222 18.92 -11.56 -4.14
N TYR A 223 18.60 -10.89 -5.24
CA TYR A 223 19.12 -9.56 -5.55
C TYR A 223 18.13 -8.78 -6.44
N ASN A 224 18.11 -7.46 -6.31
CA ASN A 224 17.32 -6.57 -7.15
C ASN A 224 18.09 -6.28 -8.44
N ARG A 225 17.52 -6.67 -9.58
CA ARG A 225 18.12 -6.40 -10.89
C ARG A 225 18.04 -4.92 -11.22
N LEU A 226 19.15 -4.38 -11.73
CA LEU A 226 19.21 -3.01 -12.19
C LEU A 226 19.06 -2.93 -13.72
N THR A 227 18.42 -1.90 -14.23
CA THR A 227 18.30 -1.65 -15.67
C THR A 227 18.65 -0.20 -16.00
N ALA A 228 19.38 -0.02 -17.11
CA ALA A 228 19.65 1.29 -17.69
C ALA A 228 18.54 1.76 -18.65
N ALA A 229 17.52 0.94 -18.88
CA ALA A 229 16.44 1.23 -19.82
C ALA A 229 15.71 2.51 -19.44
N GLN A 230 15.28 3.27 -20.44
CA GLN A 230 14.45 4.46 -20.23
C GLN A 230 13.01 4.07 -19.88
N GLY A 231 12.29 4.96 -19.18
CA GLY A 231 10.89 4.75 -18.84
C GLY A 231 10.69 3.70 -17.73
N THR A 232 11.62 3.56 -16.81
CA THR A 232 11.39 2.81 -15.57
C THR A 232 10.40 3.54 -14.65
N VAL A 233 10.32 4.86 -14.78
CA VAL A 233 9.39 5.73 -14.05
C VAL A 233 9.20 7.03 -14.83
N ILE A 234 8.03 7.68 -14.67
CA ILE A 234 7.73 9.02 -15.17
C ILE A 234 7.27 9.94 -14.04
N ILE A 235 7.32 11.24 -14.27
CA ILE A 235 6.86 12.26 -13.31
C ILE A 235 5.36 12.04 -13.05
N GLY A 236 4.98 12.11 -11.77
CA GLY A 236 3.61 11.89 -11.30
C GLY A 236 3.35 10.50 -10.73
N GLU A 237 4.16 9.49 -11.07
CA GLU A 237 4.04 8.15 -10.49
C GLU A 237 4.48 8.10 -9.02
N TYR A 238 3.93 7.13 -8.31
CA TYR A 238 4.36 6.84 -6.95
C TYR A 238 5.62 5.98 -6.94
N VAL A 239 6.41 6.14 -5.88
CA VAL A 239 7.59 5.31 -5.63
C VAL A 239 7.52 4.70 -4.24
N THR A 240 8.16 3.55 -4.10
CA THR A 240 8.24 2.80 -2.84
C THR A 240 9.68 2.73 -2.38
N ILE A 241 9.91 2.92 -1.07
CA ILE A 241 11.26 2.85 -0.48
C ILE A 241 11.26 1.80 0.62
N VAL A 242 12.25 0.91 0.61
CA VAL A 242 12.49 -0.04 1.70
C VAL A 242 13.82 0.34 2.36
N GLN A 243 13.78 0.61 3.65
CA GLN A 243 14.85 1.34 4.34
C GLN A 243 15.07 0.87 5.79
N HIS A 244 16.20 1.31 6.39
CA HIS A 244 16.52 1.14 7.81
C HIS A 244 16.67 2.50 8.51
N PRO A 245 15.57 3.27 8.71
CA PRO A 245 15.65 4.62 9.27
C PRO A 245 16.23 4.58 10.68
N ARG A 246 17.21 5.42 10.98
CA ARG A 246 18.02 5.45 12.23
C ARG A 246 18.61 4.08 12.62
N GLY A 247 18.93 3.24 11.64
CA GLY A 247 19.40 1.89 11.90
C GLY A 247 18.37 0.97 12.56
N ARG A 248 17.07 1.36 12.59
CA ARG A 248 15.98 0.52 13.13
C ARG A 248 15.67 -0.64 12.20
N LYS A 249 14.77 -1.52 12.64
CA LYS A 249 14.22 -2.61 11.83
C LYS A 249 13.74 -2.09 10.49
N LYS A 250 13.85 -2.93 9.46
CA LYS A 250 13.44 -2.63 8.08
C LYS A 250 12.02 -2.07 8.06
N GLN A 251 11.83 -0.96 7.36
CA GLN A 251 10.56 -0.29 7.14
C GLN A 251 10.34 -0.03 5.66
N ILE A 252 9.08 0.10 5.28
CA ILE A 252 8.66 0.41 3.92
C ILE A 252 7.86 1.71 3.92
N VAL A 253 8.11 2.58 2.94
CA VAL A 253 7.35 3.81 2.69
C VAL A 253 6.60 3.64 1.38
N LEU A 254 5.26 3.57 1.46
CA LEU A 254 4.35 3.19 0.36
C LEU A 254 3.43 4.32 -0.10
N ARG A 255 3.28 5.39 0.69
CA ARG A 255 2.23 6.38 0.48
C ARG A 255 2.79 7.78 0.29
N GLU A 256 2.10 8.57 -0.55
CA GLU A 256 2.41 9.98 -0.82
C GLU A 256 3.83 10.23 -1.35
N ASN A 257 4.48 9.18 -1.84
CA ASN A 257 5.84 9.21 -2.36
C ASN A 257 5.83 9.52 -3.86
N LYS A 258 5.39 10.70 -4.24
CA LYS A 258 5.23 11.08 -5.65
C LYS A 258 6.54 11.54 -6.25
N LEU A 259 6.85 11.03 -7.46
CA LEU A 259 7.95 11.52 -8.28
C LEU A 259 7.56 12.86 -8.89
N ILE A 260 8.28 13.91 -8.58
CA ILE A 260 7.92 15.28 -8.93
C ILE A 260 8.84 15.92 -9.98
N ASP A 261 10.06 15.39 -10.16
CA ASP A 261 11.01 15.88 -11.17
C ASP A 261 12.08 14.83 -11.47
N ILE A 262 12.62 14.87 -12.70
CA ILE A 262 13.68 13.98 -13.17
C ILE A 262 14.82 14.82 -13.78
N PRO A 263 15.70 15.44 -12.97
CA PRO A 263 16.89 16.12 -13.47
C PRO A 263 17.91 15.12 -14.02
N GLU A 264 18.95 15.67 -14.68
CA GLU A 264 20.05 14.84 -15.19
C GLU A 264 20.75 14.09 -14.03
N GLY A 265 20.78 12.75 -14.14
CA GLY A 265 21.43 11.87 -13.17
C GLY A 265 20.66 11.59 -11.88
N PHE A 266 19.57 12.31 -11.61
CA PHE A 266 18.82 12.22 -10.35
C PHE A 266 17.30 12.12 -10.56
N VAL A 267 16.59 11.86 -9.47
CA VAL A 267 15.13 11.96 -9.34
C VAL A 267 14.79 12.73 -8.06
N HIS A 268 13.71 13.52 -8.11
CA HIS A 268 13.17 14.21 -6.95
C HIS A 268 11.78 13.68 -6.61
N TYR A 269 11.55 13.37 -5.35
CA TYR A 269 10.28 12.78 -4.90
C TYR A 269 9.97 13.16 -3.45
N SER A 270 8.70 13.13 -3.09
CA SER A 270 8.25 13.21 -1.70
C SER A 270 8.34 11.82 -1.07
N ALA A 271 8.89 11.69 0.10
CA ALA A 271 8.86 10.46 0.90
C ALA A 271 9.32 10.74 2.33
N ASP A 272 8.85 9.95 3.29
CA ASP A 272 9.33 10.01 4.66
C ASP A 272 10.65 9.23 4.77
N THR A 273 11.73 9.95 4.97
CA THR A 273 13.07 9.38 5.17
C THR A 273 13.74 10.00 6.40
N GLU A 274 14.59 9.22 7.06
CA GLU A 274 15.35 9.62 8.24
C GLU A 274 16.83 9.25 8.05
N PRO A 275 17.78 9.79 8.84
CA PRO A 275 19.16 9.32 8.83
C PRO A 275 19.23 7.79 8.92
N GLY A 276 20.07 7.15 8.12
CA GLY A 276 20.11 5.68 7.99
C GLY A 276 19.33 5.14 6.80
N SER A 277 18.46 5.95 6.19
CA SER A 277 17.78 5.60 4.92
C SER A 277 18.69 5.73 3.70
N SER A 278 19.83 6.40 3.83
CA SER A 278 20.87 6.50 2.79
C SER A 278 21.26 5.12 2.26
N GLY A 279 21.27 4.96 0.94
CA GLY A 279 21.55 3.69 0.27
C GLY A 279 20.33 2.79 0.07
N SER A 280 19.13 3.26 0.38
CA SER A 280 17.88 2.53 0.12
C SER A 280 17.55 2.51 -1.37
N PRO A 281 17.02 1.40 -1.89
CA PRO A 281 16.44 1.36 -3.23
C PRO A 281 15.11 2.12 -3.26
N VAL A 282 14.90 2.88 -4.32
CA VAL A 282 13.63 3.51 -4.68
C VAL A 282 13.02 2.70 -5.81
N PHE A 283 11.83 2.16 -5.62
CA PHE A 283 11.13 1.28 -6.56
C PHE A 283 9.95 2.00 -7.22
N ASN A 284 9.63 1.57 -8.45
CA ASN A 284 8.34 1.84 -9.06
C ASN A 284 7.30 0.77 -8.61
N ASP A 285 6.05 0.89 -9.09
CA ASP A 285 4.97 -0.05 -8.74
C ASP A 285 5.15 -1.48 -9.30
N GLN A 286 6.14 -1.72 -10.13
CA GLN A 286 6.53 -3.05 -10.61
C GLN A 286 7.76 -3.60 -9.89
N TRP A 287 8.16 -2.98 -8.78
CA TRP A 287 9.35 -3.32 -8.00
C TRP A 287 10.67 -3.29 -8.79
N GLU A 288 10.73 -2.46 -9.83
CA GLU A 288 11.99 -2.14 -10.50
C GLU A 288 12.69 -1.01 -9.74
N VAL A 289 13.99 -1.17 -9.48
CA VAL A 289 14.79 -0.11 -8.83
C VAL A 289 15.00 1.03 -9.82
N VAL A 290 14.48 2.21 -9.52
CA VAL A 290 14.58 3.42 -10.35
C VAL A 290 15.69 4.34 -9.89
N ALA A 291 15.95 4.38 -8.58
CA ALA A 291 17.00 5.22 -7.99
C ALA A 291 17.58 4.62 -6.70
N LEU A 292 18.71 5.17 -6.30
CA LEU A 292 19.35 4.98 -4.99
C LEU A 292 19.10 6.24 -4.16
N HIS A 293 18.38 6.14 -3.04
CA HIS A 293 18.12 7.26 -2.14
C HIS A 293 19.43 7.76 -1.51
N HIS A 294 19.65 9.09 -1.50
CA HIS A 294 20.89 9.62 -0.94
C HIS A 294 20.74 10.90 -0.11
N ALA A 295 19.71 11.70 -0.35
CA ALA A 295 19.57 12.96 0.38
C ALA A 295 18.11 13.34 0.62
N SER A 296 17.88 14.01 1.76
CA SER A 296 16.62 14.62 2.16
C SER A 296 16.86 16.09 2.45
N VAL A 297 16.14 16.99 1.78
CA VAL A 297 16.37 18.41 1.81
C VAL A 297 15.13 19.14 2.34
N PRO A 298 15.26 20.00 3.39
CA PRO A 298 14.15 20.82 3.84
C PRO A 298 13.78 21.86 2.78
N VAL A 299 12.51 22.01 2.44
CA VAL A 299 11.99 23.00 1.49
C VAL A 299 10.87 23.80 2.15
N ALA A 300 11.10 25.11 2.27
CA ALA A 300 10.17 26.03 2.95
C ALA A 300 8.83 26.20 2.22
N GLU A 301 8.75 25.83 0.95
CA GLU A 301 7.61 26.11 0.06
C GLU A 301 6.59 24.96 -0.01
N GLN A 302 6.92 23.78 0.50
CA GLN A 302 6.02 22.61 0.49
C GLN A 302 5.61 22.20 1.91
N VAL A 303 4.77 23.00 2.53
CA VAL A 303 4.15 22.70 3.83
C VAL A 303 3.28 21.43 3.75
N GLN A 304 2.81 21.03 2.56
CA GLN A 304 1.95 19.85 2.33
C GLN A 304 2.71 18.52 2.32
N ALA A 305 4.02 18.51 2.03
CA ALA A 305 4.85 17.30 1.97
C ALA A 305 5.77 17.14 3.20
N GLY A 306 5.33 17.56 4.38
CA GLY A 306 6.15 17.51 5.60
C GLY A 306 7.36 18.43 5.60
N GLY A 307 7.50 19.30 4.58
CA GLY A 307 8.61 20.27 4.48
C GLY A 307 9.92 19.70 3.97
N TYR A 308 9.96 18.46 3.47
CA TYR A 308 11.15 17.81 2.91
C TYR A 308 10.91 17.29 1.50
N LEU A 309 11.93 17.39 0.65
CA LEU A 309 12.03 16.70 -0.63
C LEU A 309 13.25 15.80 -0.64
N ASN A 310 13.10 14.63 -1.25
CA ASN A 310 14.17 13.66 -1.36
C ASN A 310 14.78 13.67 -2.75
N GLU A 311 16.06 13.34 -2.80
CA GLU A 311 16.79 13.13 -4.04
C GLU A 311 17.36 11.70 -4.06
N GLY A 312 17.24 11.04 -5.21
CA GLY A 312 17.85 9.74 -5.47
C GLY A 312 18.69 9.78 -6.74
N ILE A 313 19.77 9.00 -6.75
CA ILE A 313 20.65 8.84 -7.90
C ILE A 313 19.98 7.85 -8.87
N ARG A 314 19.78 8.24 -10.12
CA ARG A 314 19.19 7.37 -11.14
C ARG A 314 20.06 6.13 -11.39
N ILE A 315 19.45 4.96 -11.43
CA ILE A 315 20.14 3.71 -11.71
C ILE A 315 20.87 3.74 -13.05
N SER A 316 20.28 4.38 -14.08
CA SER A 316 20.93 4.52 -15.38
C SER A 316 22.24 5.33 -15.31
N SER A 317 22.36 6.30 -14.40
CA SER A 317 23.58 7.08 -14.17
C SER A 317 24.66 6.23 -13.50
N ILE A 318 24.30 5.39 -12.52
CA ILE A 318 25.21 4.45 -11.84
C ILE A 318 25.74 3.43 -12.85
N LEU A 319 24.84 2.81 -13.63
CA LEU A 319 25.22 1.79 -14.62
C LEU A 319 26.08 2.38 -15.75
N ALA A 320 25.82 3.62 -16.19
CA ALA A 320 26.64 4.31 -17.17
C ALA A 320 28.06 4.53 -16.64
N HIS A 321 28.18 4.94 -15.37
CA HIS A 321 29.48 5.12 -14.73
C HIS A 321 30.22 3.77 -14.60
N LEU A 322 29.56 2.70 -14.14
CA LEU A 322 30.14 1.37 -14.03
C LEU A 322 30.70 0.88 -15.38
N ARG A 323 29.93 1.07 -16.48
CA ARG A 323 30.37 0.68 -17.84
C ARG A 323 31.59 1.45 -18.34
N SER A 324 31.84 2.67 -17.81
CA SER A 324 33.00 3.50 -18.18
C SER A 324 34.28 3.15 -17.41
N GLN A 325 34.21 2.26 -16.41
CA GLN A 325 35.36 1.94 -15.57
C GLN A 325 36.23 0.84 -16.16
N PRO A 326 37.56 0.91 -16.00
CA PRO A 326 38.48 -0.16 -16.38
C PRO A 326 38.43 -1.28 -15.33
N LEU A 327 37.52 -2.23 -15.50
CA LEU A 327 37.36 -3.38 -14.61
C LEU A 327 38.31 -4.52 -15.00
N THR A 328 38.85 -5.23 -14.01
CA THR A 328 39.60 -6.49 -14.22
C THR A 328 38.68 -7.63 -14.68
N ALA A 329 39.24 -8.73 -15.18
CA ALA A 329 38.43 -9.89 -15.60
C ALA A 329 37.54 -10.44 -14.47
N ASP A 330 38.07 -10.56 -13.25
CA ASP A 330 37.31 -11.01 -12.07
C ASP A 330 36.22 -10.05 -11.67
N GLN A 331 36.46 -8.75 -11.78
CA GLN A 331 35.45 -7.70 -11.51
C GLN A 331 34.37 -7.70 -12.58
N LEU A 332 34.70 -7.93 -13.85
CA LEU A 332 33.74 -8.09 -14.94
C LEU A 332 32.80 -9.29 -14.71
N GLU A 333 33.36 -10.40 -14.22
CA GLU A 333 32.54 -11.57 -13.87
C GLU A 333 31.57 -11.28 -12.74
N LEU A 334 32.02 -10.63 -11.67
CA LEU A 334 31.14 -10.20 -10.56
C LEU A 334 30.06 -9.20 -10.99
N ALA A 335 30.38 -8.29 -11.90
CA ALA A 335 29.49 -7.25 -12.39
C ALA A 335 28.68 -7.69 -13.65
N ALA A 336 28.84 -8.91 -14.14
CA ALA A 336 28.25 -9.34 -15.41
C ALA A 336 26.74 -9.12 -15.51
N VAL A 337 26.00 -9.32 -14.40
CA VAL A 337 24.55 -9.07 -14.33
C VAL A 337 24.20 -7.58 -14.50
N LEU A 338 25.08 -6.67 -14.05
CA LEU A 338 24.89 -5.23 -14.14
C LEU A 338 25.32 -4.66 -15.49
N LEU A 339 26.22 -5.33 -16.19
CA LEU A 339 26.77 -4.90 -17.46
C LEU A 339 26.01 -5.44 -18.67
N GLY A 340 25.28 -6.56 -18.50
CA GLY A 340 24.36 -7.09 -19.49
C GLY A 340 23.07 -6.29 -19.54
N ASP A 341 22.43 -6.21 -20.72
CA ASP A 341 21.03 -5.77 -20.83
C ASP A 341 20.16 -7.03 -20.77
N PRO A 342 19.72 -7.47 -19.57
CA PRO A 342 18.81 -8.59 -19.46
C PRO A 342 17.44 -8.20 -19.99
N PRO A 343 16.72 -9.10 -20.67
CA PRO A 343 15.30 -8.91 -20.90
C PRO A 343 14.59 -8.77 -19.54
N PRO A 344 13.50 -8.02 -19.43
CA PRO A 344 12.73 -7.88 -18.21
C PRO A 344 12.21 -9.27 -17.81
N THR A 345 12.81 -9.84 -16.78
CA THR A 345 12.36 -11.09 -16.16
C THR A 345 11.99 -10.79 -14.72
N PRO A 346 10.85 -11.28 -14.23
CA PRO A 346 10.52 -11.13 -12.82
C PRO A 346 11.61 -11.77 -11.95
N PRO A 347 11.84 -11.24 -10.73
CA PRO A 347 12.82 -11.82 -9.82
C PRO A 347 12.50 -13.29 -9.57
N PRO A 348 13.51 -14.17 -9.45
CA PRO A 348 13.28 -15.58 -9.17
C PRO A 348 12.60 -15.71 -7.80
N VAL A 349 11.45 -16.35 -7.77
CA VAL A 349 10.78 -16.73 -6.53
C VAL A 349 11.69 -17.73 -5.84
N ALA A 350 12.24 -17.37 -4.68
CA ALA A 350 13.02 -18.28 -3.86
C ALA A 350 12.11 -19.43 -3.38
N PRO A 351 12.56 -20.71 -3.47
CA PRO A 351 11.75 -21.81 -3.00
C PRO A 351 11.50 -21.70 -1.50
N GLN A 352 10.28 -21.91 -1.08
CA GLN A 352 9.90 -22.04 0.32
C GLN A 352 10.69 -23.20 0.95
N PRO A 353 11.15 -23.12 2.21
CA PRO A 353 11.83 -24.22 2.87
C PRO A 353 10.82 -25.34 3.18
N GLY A 354 10.70 -26.30 2.28
CA GLY A 354 10.05 -27.57 2.51
C GLY A 354 11.09 -28.58 2.98
N HIS A 355 10.74 -29.39 3.98
CA HIS A 355 11.60 -30.41 4.58
C HIS A 355 12.29 -31.29 3.53
N SER A 356 13.61 -31.39 3.64
CA SER A 356 14.45 -32.23 2.80
C SER A 356 14.47 -33.66 3.29
N GLU A 357 14.10 -34.62 2.45
CA GLU A 357 14.70 -35.96 2.48
C GLU A 357 15.57 -36.16 1.24
N ALA A 358 16.80 -36.57 1.49
CA ALA A 358 17.82 -36.74 0.48
C ALA A 358 17.68 -38.12 -0.20
N THR A 359 17.64 -38.17 -1.55
CA THR A 359 18.13 -39.33 -2.31
C THR A 359 18.54 -38.95 -3.73
N SER A 360 19.78 -39.30 -4.02
CA SER A 360 20.48 -39.72 -5.25
C SER A 360 20.13 -39.12 -6.63
N ALA A 361 21.21 -38.79 -7.34
CA ALA A 361 21.33 -38.24 -8.67
C ALA A 361 20.48 -38.88 -9.77
N GLY A 362 19.67 -38.04 -10.43
CA GLY A 362 19.03 -38.31 -11.71
C GLY A 362 18.62 -36.98 -12.33
N THR A 363 18.84 -36.80 -13.62
CA THR A 363 18.46 -35.61 -14.37
C THR A 363 16.94 -35.49 -14.39
N ILE A 364 16.37 -34.63 -13.58
CA ILE A 364 14.93 -34.38 -13.52
C ILE A 364 14.58 -33.28 -14.52
N ARG A 365 13.79 -33.61 -15.53
CA ARG A 365 13.05 -32.65 -16.34
C ARG A 365 11.68 -32.45 -15.68
N THR A 366 11.45 -31.27 -15.11
CA THR A 366 10.12 -30.92 -14.55
C THR A 366 9.21 -30.45 -15.68
N VAL A 367 8.16 -31.22 -15.94
CA VAL A 367 7.05 -30.81 -16.81
C VAL A 367 5.88 -30.50 -15.87
N MET A 368 5.42 -29.25 -15.84
CA MET A 368 4.19 -28.87 -15.14
C MET A 368 2.98 -29.37 -15.94
N VAL A 369 2.25 -30.30 -15.38
CA VAL A 369 0.95 -30.76 -15.91
C VAL A 369 -0.13 -30.22 -14.95
N PRO A 370 -1.08 -29.40 -15.40
CA PRO A 370 -2.19 -28.98 -14.55
C PRO A 370 -3.06 -30.21 -14.22
N VAL A 371 -3.28 -30.46 -12.94
CA VAL A 371 -4.13 -31.54 -12.46
C VAL A 371 -5.33 -30.94 -11.74
N GLU A 372 -6.53 -31.21 -12.25
CA GLU A 372 -7.79 -30.88 -11.58
C GLU A 372 -8.22 -32.06 -10.69
N ILE A 373 -8.40 -31.82 -9.39
CA ILE A 373 -8.83 -32.84 -8.43
C ILE A 373 -10.31 -32.59 -8.09
N THR A 374 -11.20 -33.42 -8.59
CA THR A 374 -12.62 -33.41 -8.21
C THR A 374 -12.88 -34.46 -7.13
N VAL A 375 -13.24 -34.04 -5.92
CA VAL A 375 -13.62 -34.92 -4.80
C VAL A 375 -15.13 -35.02 -4.75
N ARG A 376 -15.65 -36.22 -4.99
CA ARG A 376 -17.08 -36.54 -4.75
C ARG A 376 -17.19 -37.30 -3.43
N LEU A 377 -17.88 -36.72 -2.48
CA LEU A 377 -18.24 -37.38 -1.24
C LEU A 377 -19.53 -38.18 -1.48
N THR A 378 -19.44 -39.50 -1.36
CA THR A 378 -20.61 -40.38 -1.30
C THR A 378 -20.68 -40.96 0.10
N ASP A 379 -21.88 -41.17 0.62
CA ASP A 379 -22.17 -41.64 1.99
C ASP A 379 -21.70 -43.07 2.30
N SER A 380 -20.64 -43.55 1.67
CA SER A 380 -20.04 -44.87 1.93
C SER A 380 -18.56 -44.76 2.28
N PRO A 381 -18.05 -45.58 3.21
CA PRO A 381 -16.75 -45.38 3.87
C PRO A 381 -15.50 -45.79 3.05
N THR A 382 -15.58 -45.80 1.73
CA THR A 382 -14.41 -46.05 0.86
C THR A 382 -14.30 -44.96 -0.18
N ALA A 383 -13.43 -43.98 0.08
CA ALA A 383 -13.06 -42.97 -0.89
C ALA A 383 -11.94 -43.49 -1.79
N THR A 384 -12.22 -43.68 -3.08
CA THR A 384 -11.21 -43.91 -4.11
C THR A 384 -11.05 -42.61 -4.92
N ALA A 385 -9.90 -41.99 -4.85
CA ALA A 385 -9.57 -40.85 -5.72
C ALA A 385 -9.16 -41.37 -7.11
N GLN A 386 -9.91 -40.99 -8.15
CA GLN A 386 -9.49 -41.23 -9.54
C GLN A 386 -8.95 -39.92 -10.13
N VAL A 387 -7.71 -39.93 -10.59
CA VAL A 387 -7.09 -38.89 -11.35
C VAL A 387 -7.41 -39.08 -12.84
N MET A 388 -8.15 -38.15 -13.44
CA MET A 388 -8.41 -38.17 -14.89
C MET A 388 -7.66 -36.97 -15.54
N PRO A 389 -7.03 -37.17 -16.70
CA PRO A 389 -6.42 -36.05 -17.44
C PRO A 389 -7.52 -35.12 -18.00
N ALA A 390 -7.26 -33.82 -17.88
CA ALA A 390 -8.18 -32.80 -18.42
C ALA A 390 -8.30 -32.91 -19.94
N GLN A 391 -9.53 -33.16 -20.44
CA GLN A 391 -9.82 -33.00 -21.85
C GLN A 391 -10.14 -31.54 -22.13
N ALA A 392 -9.48 -30.98 -23.16
CA ALA A 392 -9.76 -29.65 -23.67
C ALA A 392 -11.21 -29.58 -24.18
N SER A 393 -12.06 -28.90 -23.42
CA SER A 393 -13.43 -28.60 -23.82
C SER A 393 -13.44 -27.32 -24.63
N THR A 394 -13.77 -27.45 -25.92
CA THR A 394 -14.10 -26.32 -26.79
C THR A 394 -15.44 -25.72 -26.38
N THR A 395 -15.43 -24.39 -26.20
CA THR A 395 -16.57 -23.47 -26.26
C THR A 395 -17.86 -23.89 -25.56
N GLY A 396 -17.97 -23.50 -24.29
CA GLY A 396 -19.25 -23.30 -23.62
C GLY A 396 -19.25 -21.93 -22.97
N SER A 397 -20.19 -21.05 -23.31
CA SER A 397 -20.48 -19.79 -22.63
C SER A 397 -20.45 -20.01 -21.12
N ALA A 398 -19.52 -19.38 -20.43
CA ALA A 398 -19.59 -19.25 -18.98
C ALA A 398 -20.84 -18.42 -18.68
N SER A 399 -21.90 -19.06 -18.18
CA SER A 399 -23.00 -18.35 -17.56
C SER A 399 -22.45 -17.72 -16.29
N THR A 400 -22.25 -16.40 -16.31
CA THR A 400 -22.03 -15.59 -15.11
C THR A 400 -23.21 -15.86 -14.18
N GLU A 401 -23.01 -16.55 -13.07
CA GLU A 401 -24.02 -16.69 -12.03
C GLU A 401 -24.30 -15.28 -11.50
N ALA A 402 -25.47 -14.76 -11.80
CA ALA A 402 -25.92 -13.49 -11.28
C ALA A 402 -26.12 -13.61 -9.76
N ILE A 403 -25.82 -12.53 -9.00
CA ILE A 403 -26.13 -12.42 -7.58
C ILE A 403 -27.57 -12.93 -7.35
N SER A 404 -27.69 -14.01 -6.59
CA SER A 404 -28.97 -14.66 -6.28
C SER A 404 -29.31 -14.40 -4.82
N ILE A 405 -30.16 -13.40 -4.58
CA ILE A 405 -30.64 -13.09 -3.22
C ILE A 405 -31.84 -13.98 -2.92
N ASP A 406 -31.73 -14.79 -1.84
CA ASP A 406 -32.81 -15.60 -1.35
C ASP A 406 -34.01 -14.71 -0.96
N PRO A 407 -35.21 -14.92 -1.53
CA PRO A 407 -36.40 -14.17 -1.19
C PRO A 407 -36.93 -14.43 0.22
N ASP A 408 -36.49 -15.48 0.90
CA ASP A 408 -36.84 -15.76 2.30
C ASP A 408 -35.93 -14.99 3.28
N TYR A 409 -36.43 -13.88 3.79
CA TYR A 409 -35.74 -13.06 4.78
C TYR A 409 -35.86 -13.62 6.22
N THR A 410 -36.62 -14.67 6.48
CA THR A 410 -36.84 -15.22 7.83
C THR A 410 -35.60 -15.93 8.38
N THR A 411 -34.70 -16.38 7.50
CA THR A 411 -33.47 -17.10 7.86
C THR A 411 -32.32 -16.18 8.25
N ARG A 412 -32.46 -14.85 8.09
CA ARG A 412 -31.43 -13.85 8.35
C ARG A 412 -31.39 -13.47 9.82
N GLY A 413 -30.30 -13.80 10.52
CA GLY A 413 -30.13 -13.58 11.95
C GLY A 413 -29.97 -12.11 12.35
N GLY A 414 -29.49 -11.27 11.43
CA GLY A 414 -29.14 -9.89 11.72
C GLY A 414 -27.81 -9.75 12.44
N TYR A 415 -27.64 -8.57 13.04
CA TYR A 415 -26.53 -8.30 13.95
C TYR A 415 -26.73 -9.06 15.27
N ASP A 416 -25.71 -9.77 15.72
CA ASP A 416 -25.69 -10.45 17.01
C ASP A 416 -25.02 -9.56 18.07
N PRO A 417 -25.75 -9.03 19.07
CA PRO A 417 -25.17 -8.22 20.11
C PRO A 417 -24.20 -8.97 21.03
N ASN A 418 -24.22 -10.29 21.03
CA ASN A 418 -23.34 -11.15 21.85
C ASN A 418 -22.18 -11.73 21.05
N PHE A 419 -21.97 -11.28 19.83
CA PHE A 419 -20.92 -11.78 18.92
C PHE A 419 -19.49 -11.61 19.47
N LEU A 420 -19.23 -10.49 20.09
CA LEU A 420 -18.03 -10.29 20.91
C LEU A 420 -18.28 -10.90 22.29
N THR A 421 -17.35 -11.54 22.92
CA THR A 421 -17.49 -12.15 24.27
C THR A 421 -18.14 -11.22 25.33
N ARG A 422 -18.43 -9.99 24.95
CA ARG A 422 -19.17 -8.94 25.68
C ARG A 422 -20.41 -8.55 24.88
N SER A 423 -21.51 -8.23 25.57
CA SER A 423 -22.74 -7.76 24.90
C SER A 423 -22.59 -6.30 24.46
N VAL A 424 -22.81 -6.08 23.16
CA VAL A 424 -22.74 -4.76 22.51
C VAL A 424 -24.07 -4.55 21.76
N PRO A 425 -25.07 -3.89 22.35
CA PRO A 425 -26.41 -3.74 21.77
C PRO A 425 -26.40 -2.80 20.57
N LEU A 426 -27.43 -2.90 19.71
CA LEU A 426 -27.67 -1.89 18.67
C LEU A 426 -27.91 -0.49 19.31
N PRO A 427 -27.50 0.60 18.62
CA PRO A 427 -27.82 1.95 19.02
C PRO A 427 -29.33 2.15 19.12
N THR A 428 -29.77 2.92 20.11
CA THR A 428 -31.18 3.26 20.28
C THR A 428 -31.42 4.69 19.75
N PRO A 429 -32.34 4.90 18.77
CA PRO A 429 -32.72 6.24 18.36
C PRO A 429 -33.35 7.04 19.51
N THR A 430 -32.90 8.29 19.69
CA THR A 430 -33.50 9.21 20.67
C THR A 430 -34.97 9.48 20.38
N ALA A 431 -35.72 10.06 21.35
CA ALA A 431 -37.12 10.37 21.19
C ALA A 431 -37.40 11.26 19.96
N ALA A 432 -36.47 12.12 19.58
CA ALA A 432 -36.59 13.00 18.41
C ALA A 432 -36.50 12.25 17.08
N VAL A 433 -35.63 11.23 17.00
CA VAL A 433 -35.35 10.48 15.75
C VAL A 433 -36.23 9.25 15.63
N LYS A 434 -36.61 8.62 16.73
CA LYS A 434 -37.39 7.37 16.79
C LYS A 434 -38.64 7.34 15.91
N PRO A 435 -39.46 8.39 15.80
CA PRO A 435 -40.64 8.38 14.95
C PRO A 435 -40.33 8.26 13.44
N MET A 436 -39.11 8.59 13.04
CA MET A 436 -38.64 8.53 11.63
C MET A 436 -37.99 7.21 11.26
N THR A 437 -37.84 6.28 12.19
CA THR A 437 -37.09 5.05 11.96
C THR A 437 -37.96 3.88 11.52
N SER A 438 -37.37 2.97 10.73
CA SER A 438 -37.96 1.66 10.46
C SER A 438 -37.78 0.72 11.66
N GLN A 439 -38.40 -0.46 11.57
CA GLN A 439 -37.95 -1.61 12.33
C GLN A 439 -36.57 -2.06 11.83
N GLU A 440 -35.89 -2.89 12.63
CA GLU A 440 -34.62 -3.53 12.24
C GLU A 440 -34.87 -4.44 11.02
N LEU A 441 -34.10 -4.21 9.95
CA LEU A 441 -34.03 -5.05 8.77
C LEU A 441 -32.84 -5.99 8.94
N ARG A 442 -33.09 -7.27 9.17
CA ARG A 442 -32.06 -8.28 9.41
C ARG A 442 -31.57 -8.89 8.11
N TYR A 443 -30.26 -9.01 7.97
CA TYR A 443 -29.55 -9.68 6.89
C TYR A 443 -28.61 -10.75 7.47
N HIS A 444 -27.85 -11.44 6.65
CA HIS A 444 -26.85 -12.38 7.17
C HIS A 444 -25.67 -11.59 7.78
N HIS A 445 -25.50 -11.74 9.10
CA HIS A 445 -24.42 -11.14 9.91
C HIS A 445 -24.46 -9.61 10.05
N PHE A 446 -25.52 -8.95 9.55
CA PHE A 446 -25.67 -7.51 9.73
C PHE A 446 -27.16 -7.10 9.78
N SER A 447 -27.39 -5.90 10.29
CA SER A 447 -28.70 -5.27 10.36
C SER A 447 -28.68 -3.84 9.87
N VAL A 448 -29.79 -3.35 9.38
CA VAL A 448 -30.02 -1.99 8.92
C VAL A 448 -31.25 -1.39 9.63
N VAL A 449 -31.15 -0.16 10.07
CA VAL A 449 -32.27 0.66 10.52
C VAL A 449 -32.39 1.88 9.62
N MET A 450 -33.53 2.07 8.96
CA MET A 450 -33.74 3.16 8.00
C MET A 450 -34.20 4.44 8.68
N ASN A 451 -33.80 5.58 8.12
CA ASN A 451 -34.48 6.87 8.28
C ASN A 451 -35.48 7.01 7.12
N ARG A 452 -36.79 6.79 7.40
CA ARG A 452 -37.85 6.75 6.38
C ARG A 452 -37.99 8.05 5.59
N PRO A 453 -38.00 9.24 6.20
CA PRO A 453 -38.04 10.52 5.47
C PRO A 453 -36.84 10.74 4.55
N ARG A 454 -35.68 10.28 4.95
CA ARG A 454 -34.43 10.36 4.14
C ARG A 454 -34.33 9.26 3.10
N ARG A 455 -35.06 8.17 3.26
CA ARG A 455 -35.04 6.96 2.40
C ARG A 455 -33.66 6.30 2.32
N MET A 456 -32.88 6.42 3.39
CA MET A 456 -31.52 5.90 3.55
C MET A 456 -31.38 5.28 4.94
N ALA A 457 -30.37 4.43 5.14
CA ALA A 457 -30.08 3.90 6.46
C ALA A 457 -29.80 5.04 7.45
N LEU A 458 -30.39 4.98 8.63
CA LEU A 458 -29.98 5.76 9.78
C LEU A 458 -28.63 5.24 10.29
N PHE A 459 -28.53 3.91 10.37
CA PHE A 459 -27.29 3.19 10.62
C PHE A 459 -27.37 1.74 10.15
N THR A 460 -26.22 1.15 9.97
CA THR A 460 -26.01 -0.28 9.80
C THR A 460 -25.16 -0.81 10.95
N ALA A 461 -25.27 -2.11 11.26
CA ALA A 461 -24.45 -2.79 12.24
C ALA A 461 -24.03 -4.15 11.69
N VAL A 462 -22.74 -4.45 11.67
CA VAL A 462 -22.18 -5.70 11.13
C VAL A 462 -21.26 -6.39 12.12
N ASN A 463 -21.32 -7.71 12.15
CA ASN A 463 -20.38 -8.57 12.84
C ASN A 463 -19.33 -9.08 11.83
N ILE A 464 -18.06 -8.90 12.12
CA ILE A 464 -16.92 -9.32 11.29
C ILE A 464 -16.14 -10.39 12.06
N ASP A 465 -16.08 -11.61 11.54
CA ASP A 465 -15.27 -12.70 12.10
C ASP A 465 -14.03 -12.93 11.23
N GLY A 466 -12.91 -12.35 11.65
CA GLY A 466 -11.66 -12.50 10.93
C GLY A 466 -11.12 -13.93 10.90
N SER A 467 -11.46 -14.76 11.91
CA SER A 467 -11.02 -16.17 11.98
C SER A 467 -11.73 -17.08 10.99
N ALA A 468 -12.94 -16.68 10.55
CA ALA A 468 -13.79 -17.44 9.65
C ALA A 468 -14.04 -16.72 8.31
N ALA A 469 -13.25 -15.69 8.01
CA ALA A 469 -13.38 -14.87 6.81
C ALA A 469 -13.33 -15.71 5.53
N ASN A 470 -14.17 -15.36 4.57
CA ASN A 470 -14.22 -15.99 3.27
C ASN A 470 -14.36 -14.88 2.21
N ASP A 471 -13.65 -15.00 1.10
CA ASP A 471 -13.73 -14.05 -0.01
C ASP A 471 -14.46 -14.69 -1.19
N PRO A 472 -15.79 -14.60 -1.25
CA PRO A 472 -16.54 -15.08 -2.39
C PRO A 472 -16.16 -14.28 -3.64
N PRO A 473 -16.06 -14.93 -4.82
CA PRO A 473 -15.70 -14.28 -6.06
C PRO A 473 -16.63 -13.10 -6.34
N ARG A 474 -16.06 -12.01 -6.86
CA ARG A 474 -16.85 -10.83 -7.25
C ARG A 474 -17.66 -11.16 -8.51
N GLU A 475 -18.95 -11.03 -8.39
CA GLU A 475 -19.90 -11.13 -9.49
C GLU A 475 -20.34 -9.72 -9.94
N SER A 476 -21.07 -9.62 -11.05
CA SER A 476 -21.64 -8.33 -11.50
C SER A 476 -22.61 -7.79 -10.46
N ASP A 477 -22.41 -6.55 -10.03
CA ASP A 477 -23.20 -5.87 -9.01
C ASP A 477 -24.69 -5.79 -9.45
N ARG A 478 -25.57 -6.43 -8.71
CA ARG A 478 -27.02 -6.35 -8.91
C ARG A 478 -27.71 -5.82 -7.67
N TRP A 479 -28.05 -4.53 -7.69
CA TRP A 479 -28.75 -3.90 -6.60
C TRP A 479 -30.25 -4.16 -6.64
N ILE A 480 -30.84 -4.48 -5.48
CA ILE A 480 -32.28 -4.73 -5.35
C ILE A 480 -32.87 -3.90 -4.21
N ARG A 481 -34.16 -3.59 -4.35
CA ARG A 481 -34.96 -3.04 -3.25
C ARG A 481 -35.29 -4.12 -2.24
N ASP A 482 -35.27 -3.74 -0.96
CA ASP A 482 -35.77 -4.62 0.10
C ASP A 482 -37.30 -4.69 0.06
N PRO A 483 -37.89 -5.87 -0.13
CA PRO A 483 -39.34 -6.01 -0.24
C PRO A 483 -40.09 -5.83 1.10
N ARG A 484 -39.36 -5.78 2.23
CA ARG A 484 -39.95 -5.63 3.58
C ARG A 484 -40.36 -4.19 3.92
N ILE A 485 -39.94 -3.21 3.12
CA ILE A 485 -40.29 -1.81 3.27
C ILE A 485 -40.81 -1.23 1.95
N GLY A 486 -41.53 -0.11 2.03
CA GLY A 486 -42.07 0.56 0.85
C GLY A 486 -40.99 1.06 -0.12
N ALA A 487 -41.33 1.10 -1.40
CA ALA A 487 -40.45 1.65 -2.43
C ALA A 487 -40.18 3.14 -2.22
N ASP A 488 -41.04 3.82 -1.52
CA ASP A 488 -40.93 5.24 -1.15
C ASP A 488 -40.13 5.46 0.15
N GLU A 489 -39.71 4.38 0.82
CA GLU A 489 -38.89 4.43 2.04
C GLU A 489 -37.41 4.07 1.77
N GLN A 490 -37.00 3.84 0.52
CA GLN A 490 -35.65 3.47 0.13
C GLN A 490 -35.23 4.15 -1.19
N THR A 491 -33.94 4.20 -1.48
CA THR A 491 -33.41 4.66 -2.77
C THR A 491 -33.59 3.61 -3.87
N ASP A 492 -33.30 3.98 -5.09
CA ASP A 492 -33.31 3.08 -6.25
C ASP A 492 -32.30 3.53 -7.31
N GLU A 493 -32.25 2.77 -8.40
CA GLU A 493 -31.36 2.98 -9.54
C GLU A 493 -31.49 4.40 -10.16
N ALA A 494 -32.67 5.02 -10.10
CA ALA A 494 -32.92 6.34 -10.71
C ALA A 494 -32.10 7.45 -10.04
N LEU A 495 -31.74 7.31 -8.75
CA LEU A 495 -30.89 8.27 -8.05
C LEU A 495 -29.46 8.28 -8.61
N TYR A 496 -28.93 7.14 -9.01
CA TYR A 496 -27.51 6.94 -9.35
C TYR A 496 -27.21 6.95 -10.84
N ARG A 497 -28.22 6.98 -11.71
CA ARG A 497 -28.04 6.93 -13.17
C ARG A 497 -27.53 8.26 -13.70
N ASP A 498 -26.50 8.20 -14.57
CA ASP A 498 -25.97 9.35 -15.33
C ASP A 498 -25.58 10.54 -14.41
N ASN A 499 -24.79 10.28 -13.38
CA ASN A 499 -24.25 11.29 -12.47
C ASN A 499 -23.02 10.70 -11.70
N PRO A 500 -22.21 11.55 -11.03
CA PRO A 500 -21.02 11.09 -10.30
C PRO A 500 -21.31 10.46 -8.93
N LEU A 501 -22.54 10.01 -8.65
CA LEU A 501 -22.91 9.39 -7.38
C LEU A 501 -22.87 7.87 -7.48
N ASP A 502 -22.07 7.25 -6.64
CA ASP A 502 -22.00 5.80 -6.47
C ASP A 502 -23.01 5.32 -5.43
N ARG A 503 -23.36 4.04 -5.53
CA ARG A 503 -24.06 3.29 -4.48
C ARG A 503 -23.04 2.90 -3.41
N GLY A 504 -22.68 3.87 -2.54
CA GLY A 504 -21.69 3.64 -1.49
C GLY A 504 -22.23 2.66 -0.45
N HIS A 505 -21.60 1.50 -0.32
CA HIS A 505 -21.92 0.52 0.71
C HIS A 505 -21.69 1.09 2.11
N LEU A 506 -22.61 0.86 3.04
CA LEU A 506 -22.42 1.12 4.48
C LEU A 506 -21.82 -0.12 5.18
N VAL A 507 -22.34 -1.30 4.90
CA VAL A 507 -21.70 -2.59 5.19
C VAL A 507 -21.06 -3.08 3.90
N ARG A 508 -19.74 -3.17 3.86
CA ARG A 508 -19.00 -3.62 2.68
C ARG A 508 -19.27 -5.09 2.39
N ARG A 509 -19.12 -5.49 1.11
CA ARG A 509 -19.44 -6.86 0.66
C ARG A 509 -18.70 -7.97 1.43
N LEU A 510 -17.47 -7.72 1.89
CA LEU A 510 -16.66 -8.70 2.60
C LEU A 510 -16.78 -8.63 4.13
N ASP A 511 -17.33 -7.56 4.69
CA ASP A 511 -17.50 -7.41 6.14
C ASP A 511 -18.34 -8.57 6.74
N PRO A 512 -19.53 -8.91 6.19
CA PRO A 512 -20.33 -10.03 6.69
C PRO A 512 -19.94 -11.37 6.05
N ALA A 513 -18.95 -11.43 5.15
CA ALA A 513 -18.61 -12.61 4.37
C ALA A 513 -17.71 -13.59 5.16
N TRP A 514 -18.29 -14.29 6.15
CA TRP A 514 -17.59 -15.26 6.96
C TRP A 514 -18.46 -16.49 7.25
N GLY A 515 -17.81 -17.60 7.55
CA GLY A 515 -18.47 -18.87 7.86
C GLY A 515 -19.28 -19.45 6.69
N PRO A 516 -20.18 -20.42 6.96
CA PRO A 516 -20.89 -21.14 5.90
C PRO A 516 -21.85 -20.29 5.06
N ARG A 517 -22.22 -19.10 5.53
CA ARG A 517 -23.14 -18.18 4.85
C ARG A 517 -22.44 -17.01 4.17
N ALA A 518 -21.12 -17.04 4.01
CA ALA A 518 -20.32 -15.94 3.47
C ALA A 518 -20.86 -15.42 2.13
N LYS A 519 -21.17 -16.28 1.16
CA LYS A 519 -21.74 -15.88 -0.14
C LYS A 519 -23.10 -15.18 0.02
N ALA A 520 -24.01 -15.76 0.80
CA ALA A 520 -25.33 -15.18 1.03
C ALA A 520 -25.25 -13.83 1.77
N ALA A 521 -24.32 -13.69 2.71
CA ALA A 521 -24.06 -12.45 3.43
C ALA A 521 -23.46 -11.37 2.51
N ASN A 522 -22.52 -11.75 1.62
CA ASN A 522 -22.00 -10.88 0.58
C ASN A 522 -23.13 -10.36 -0.33
N ASP A 523 -23.99 -11.26 -0.83
CA ASP A 523 -25.09 -10.90 -1.73
C ASP A 523 -26.13 -10.00 -1.05
N ASP A 524 -26.39 -10.21 0.23
CA ASP A 524 -27.29 -9.35 1.03
C ASP A 524 -26.80 -7.90 1.11
N THR A 525 -25.50 -7.61 0.94
CA THR A 525 -25.00 -6.23 0.97
C THR A 525 -25.48 -5.39 -0.22
N PHE A 526 -25.94 -6.01 -1.31
CA PHE A 526 -26.43 -5.33 -2.51
C PHE A 526 -27.90 -4.93 -2.44
N HIS A 527 -28.43 -4.65 -1.25
CA HIS A 527 -29.72 -4.00 -1.09
C HIS A 527 -29.59 -2.48 -1.06
N PHE A 528 -30.54 -1.75 -1.70
CA PHE A 528 -30.58 -0.29 -1.66
C PHE A 528 -30.72 0.27 -0.23
N THR A 529 -31.17 -0.51 0.72
CA THR A 529 -31.18 -0.17 2.15
C THR A 529 -29.78 -0.10 2.77
N ASN A 530 -28.79 -0.74 2.16
CA ASN A 530 -27.39 -0.77 2.61
C ASN A 530 -26.49 0.21 1.83
N CYS A 531 -27.03 1.05 0.97
CA CYS A 531 -26.23 2.05 0.27
C CYS A 531 -26.73 3.48 0.51
N THR A 532 -25.80 4.41 0.33
CA THR A 532 -26.05 5.85 0.35
C THR A 532 -25.43 6.50 -0.87
N PRO A 533 -25.96 7.64 -1.35
CA PRO A 533 -25.32 8.39 -2.41
C PRO A 533 -23.99 8.97 -1.91
N GLN A 534 -22.92 8.47 -2.47
CA GLN A 534 -21.56 8.91 -2.22
C GLN A 534 -20.97 9.39 -3.54
N HIS A 535 -20.29 10.54 -3.53
CA HIS A 535 -19.57 10.99 -4.72
C HIS A 535 -18.53 9.93 -5.12
N HIS A 536 -18.33 9.75 -6.42
CA HIS A 536 -17.41 8.73 -6.92
C HIS A 536 -16.00 8.83 -6.31
N ASP A 537 -15.45 10.04 -6.26
CA ASP A 537 -14.12 10.30 -5.68
C ASP A 537 -14.07 10.04 -4.16
N PHE A 538 -15.20 10.14 -3.46
CA PHE A 538 -15.31 9.78 -2.06
C PHE A 538 -15.38 8.26 -1.86
N ASN A 539 -16.15 7.58 -2.71
CA ASN A 539 -16.43 6.14 -2.58
C ASN A 539 -15.29 5.27 -3.15
N ALA A 540 -14.68 5.70 -4.26
CA ALA A 540 -13.62 4.97 -4.96
C ALA A 540 -12.22 5.57 -4.77
N GLY A 541 -12.12 6.78 -4.21
CA GLY A 541 -10.85 7.45 -3.95
C GLY A 541 -10.04 6.75 -2.85
N SER A 542 -8.72 6.87 -2.91
CA SER A 542 -7.74 6.45 -1.91
C SER A 542 -7.86 7.20 -0.57
N THR A 543 -9.08 7.56 -0.19
CA THR A 543 -9.34 8.25 1.07
C THR A 543 -9.05 7.32 2.24
N LEU A 544 -8.63 7.89 3.34
CA LEU A 544 -8.46 7.20 4.63
C LEU A 544 -9.71 6.38 5.05
N TRP A 545 -10.88 6.63 4.44
CA TRP A 545 -12.11 5.87 4.68
C TRP A 545 -12.02 4.44 4.16
N VAL A 546 -11.66 4.24 2.89
CA VAL A 546 -11.38 2.90 2.35
C VAL A 546 -10.19 2.28 3.08
N GLY A 547 -9.15 3.08 3.38
CA GLY A 547 -8.00 2.65 4.18
C GLY A 547 -8.39 2.22 5.60
N LEU A 548 -9.27 2.94 6.29
CA LEU A 548 -9.80 2.56 7.60
C LEU A 548 -10.63 1.28 7.53
N GLU A 549 -11.49 1.15 6.51
CA GLU A 549 -12.29 -0.04 6.29
C GLU A 549 -11.43 -1.26 5.98
N ASP A 550 -10.44 -1.12 5.10
CA ASP A 550 -9.47 -2.18 4.81
C ASP A 550 -8.61 -2.52 6.02
N TYR A 551 -8.22 -1.52 6.81
CA TYR A 551 -7.49 -1.73 8.05
C TYR A 551 -8.30 -2.55 9.05
N LEU A 552 -9.56 -2.19 9.28
CA LEU A 552 -10.44 -2.91 10.21
C LEU A 552 -10.67 -4.35 9.77
N LEU A 553 -10.99 -4.56 8.49
CA LEU A 553 -11.23 -5.90 7.94
C LEU A 553 -9.94 -6.74 7.95
N ARG A 554 -8.82 -6.21 7.46
CA ARG A 554 -7.54 -6.91 7.41
C ARG A 554 -6.99 -7.15 8.82
N SER A 555 -7.14 -6.20 9.74
CA SER A 555 -6.74 -6.41 11.14
C SER A 555 -7.56 -7.52 11.78
N ALA A 556 -8.87 -7.59 11.50
CA ALA A 556 -9.71 -8.69 11.95
C ALA A 556 -9.24 -10.03 11.36
N GLN A 557 -8.97 -10.10 10.06
CA GLN A 557 -8.52 -11.30 9.37
C GLN A 557 -7.11 -11.75 9.82
N ASN A 558 -6.13 -10.83 9.80
CA ASN A 558 -4.74 -11.14 10.10
C ASN A 558 -4.52 -11.55 11.57
N ASN A 559 -5.31 -11.00 12.47
CA ASN A 559 -5.22 -11.32 13.90
C ASN A 559 -6.28 -12.32 14.35
N ALA A 560 -7.11 -12.85 13.44
CA ALA A 560 -8.20 -13.78 13.72
C ALA A 560 -9.15 -13.27 14.83
N ILE A 561 -9.41 -11.96 14.85
CA ILE A 561 -10.24 -11.30 15.86
C ILE A 561 -11.66 -11.05 15.36
N LYS A 562 -12.56 -10.83 16.29
CA LYS A 562 -13.94 -10.42 16.03
C LYS A 562 -14.08 -8.93 16.24
N VAL A 563 -14.79 -8.27 15.30
CA VAL A 563 -15.03 -6.83 15.33
C VAL A 563 -16.52 -6.57 15.03
N ASN A 564 -17.12 -5.64 15.73
CA ASN A 564 -18.42 -5.06 15.38
C ASN A 564 -18.21 -3.68 14.79
N VAL A 565 -18.89 -3.37 13.68
CA VAL A 565 -18.82 -2.05 13.05
C VAL A 565 -20.22 -1.49 12.87
N LEU A 566 -20.43 -0.27 13.38
CA LEU A 566 -21.57 0.55 13.07
C LEU A 566 -21.17 1.57 12.01
N THR A 567 -22.07 1.85 11.05
CA THR A 567 -21.82 2.83 9.98
C THR A 567 -23.11 3.56 9.64
N GLY A 568 -23.04 4.85 9.35
CA GLY A 568 -24.19 5.59 8.85
C GLY A 568 -23.85 7.00 8.38
N PRO A 569 -24.79 7.66 7.68
CA PRO A 569 -24.68 9.07 7.36
C PRO A 569 -25.01 9.94 8.58
N VAL A 570 -24.48 11.17 8.59
CA VAL A 570 -24.96 12.25 9.45
C VAL A 570 -25.96 13.07 8.63
N PHE A 571 -27.21 13.07 9.03
CA PHE A 571 -28.26 13.84 8.34
C PHE A 571 -28.34 15.27 8.87
N ALA A 572 -28.25 16.25 7.98
CA ALA A 572 -28.39 17.66 8.28
C ALA A 572 -29.56 18.32 7.50
N ASP A 573 -30.12 19.41 8.04
CA ASP A 573 -31.22 20.09 7.36
C ASP A 573 -30.75 20.81 6.09
N ASP A 574 -29.49 21.19 6.04
CA ASP A 574 -28.83 21.87 4.93
C ASP A 574 -28.11 20.89 3.95
N ASP A 575 -28.42 19.61 4.04
CA ASP A 575 -27.97 18.64 3.04
C ASP A 575 -28.51 19.01 1.65
N PRO A 576 -27.67 19.05 0.58
CA PRO A 576 -28.08 19.51 -0.75
C PRO A 576 -29.17 18.61 -1.34
N PRO A 577 -30.24 19.19 -1.91
CA PRO A 577 -31.29 18.44 -2.56
C PRO A 577 -30.86 17.98 -3.95
N TYR A 578 -31.10 16.71 -4.28
CA TYR A 578 -30.84 16.16 -5.59
C TYR A 578 -31.83 15.06 -5.94
N ARG A 579 -32.50 15.14 -7.08
CA ARG A 579 -33.48 14.14 -7.59
C ARG A 579 -34.55 13.74 -6.55
N GLY A 580 -34.97 14.68 -5.70
CA GLY A 580 -35.95 14.43 -4.64
C GLY A 580 -35.41 13.75 -3.39
N PHE A 581 -34.09 13.65 -3.25
CA PHE A 581 -33.37 13.22 -2.07
C PHE A 581 -32.57 14.39 -1.49
N LYS A 582 -32.09 14.24 -0.26
CA LYS A 582 -31.08 15.12 0.34
C LYS A 582 -29.80 14.32 0.54
N LEU A 583 -28.71 14.77 -0.09
CA LEU A 583 -27.43 14.07 -0.09
C LEU A 583 -26.69 14.30 1.23
N PRO A 584 -26.34 13.26 2.01
CA PRO A 584 -25.58 13.42 3.25
C PRO A 584 -24.20 13.98 2.98
N LYS A 585 -23.78 14.99 3.73
CA LYS A 585 -22.44 15.59 3.62
C LYS A 585 -21.38 14.83 4.39
N GLN A 586 -21.77 14.05 5.41
CA GLN A 586 -20.85 13.38 6.33
C GLN A 586 -21.30 11.96 6.63
N PHE A 587 -20.33 11.12 6.92
CA PHE A 587 -20.52 9.73 7.34
C PHE A 587 -19.75 9.44 8.62
N TRP A 588 -20.20 8.45 9.37
CA TRP A 588 -19.57 8.04 10.60
C TRP A 588 -19.42 6.53 10.69
N LYS A 589 -18.42 6.09 11.48
CA LYS A 589 -18.24 4.71 11.90
C LYS A 589 -17.95 4.63 13.39
N VAL A 590 -18.35 3.51 14.01
CA VAL A 590 -17.86 3.10 15.33
C VAL A 590 -17.42 1.65 15.19
N ALA A 591 -16.12 1.40 15.40
CA ALA A 591 -15.55 0.06 15.44
C ALA A 591 -15.40 -0.40 16.89
N THR A 592 -15.83 -1.61 17.19
CA THR A 592 -15.81 -2.15 18.56
C THR A 592 -15.19 -3.53 18.58
N MET A 593 -14.23 -3.75 19.46
CA MET A 593 -13.55 -5.04 19.65
C MET A 593 -13.23 -5.30 21.13
N VAL A 594 -12.86 -6.53 21.44
CA VAL A 594 -12.33 -6.92 22.75
C VAL A 594 -10.81 -6.98 22.67
N LYS A 595 -10.14 -6.22 23.53
CA LYS A 595 -8.67 -6.19 23.64
C LYS A 595 -8.13 -7.51 24.25
N VAL A 596 -6.82 -7.70 24.17
CA VAL A 596 -6.12 -8.87 24.73
C VAL A 596 -6.34 -9.00 26.23
N ASP A 597 -6.51 -7.89 26.96
CA ASP A 597 -6.81 -7.86 28.39
C ASP A 597 -8.29 -8.15 28.72
N GLY A 598 -9.12 -8.43 27.71
CA GLY A 598 -10.55 -8.70 27.87
C GLY A 598 -11.42 -7.46 28.02
N THR A 599 -10.86 -6.25 27.94
CA THR A 599 -11.64 -5.00 27.95
C THR A 599 -12.23 -4.69 26.58
N LEU A 600 -13.37 -4.00 26.58
CA LEU A 600 -14.00 -3.52 25.34
C LEU A 600 -13.33 -2.21 24.91
N SER A 601 -13.06 -2.07 23.62
CA SER A 601 -12.63 -0.82 22.99
C SER A 601 -13.62 -0.44 21.89
N ALA A 602 -14.05 0.83 21.85
CA ALA A 602 -14.93 1.37 20.84
C ALA A 602 -14.37 2.69 20.33
N THR A 603 -14.09 2.79 19.03
CA THR A 603 -13.47 3.96 18.43
C THR A 603 -14.39 4.59 17.39
N GLY A 604 -14.56 5.91 17.45
CA GLY A 604 -15.45 6.68 16.60
C GLY A 604 -14.71 7.42 15.50
N TYR A 605 -15.29 7.47 14.29
CA TYR A 605 -14.73 8.15 13.12
C TYR A 605 -15.77 8.98 12.39
N LEU A 606 -15.35 10.14 11.87
CA LEU A 606 -16.16 11.03 11.01
C LEU A 606 -15.40 11.34 9.72
N LEU A 607 -16.13 11.35 8.62
CA LEU A 607 -15.62 11.68 7.29
C LEU A 607 -16.59 12.58 6.54
N SER A 608 -16.10 13.51 5.71
CA SER A 608 -16.91 14.47 4.96
C SER A 608 -16.67 14.35 3.46
N GLN A 609 -17.77 14.31 2.68
CA GLN A 609 -17.77 14.52 1.23
C GLN A 609 -18.28 15.93 0.83
N GLN A 610 -18.40 16.85 1.77
CA GLN A 610 -19.02 18.16 1.56
C GLN A 610 -18.38 18.95 0.41
N ALA A 611 -17.06 18.92 0.30
CA ALA A 611 -16.35 19.64 -0.74
C ALA A 611 -16.69 19.14 -2.17
N LEU A 612 -17.03 17.86 -2.32
CA LEU A 612 -17.40 17.25 -3.60
C LEU A 612 -18.85 17.48 -3.99
N LEU A 613 -19.69 17.79 -3.02
CA LEU A 613 -21.09 18.10 -3.27
C LEU A 613 -21.31 19.56 -3.68
N GLY A 614 -20.28 20.37 -3.85
CA GLY A 614 -20.36 21.78 -4.26
C GLY A 614 -21.14 22.00 -5.56
N GLU A 615 -21.06 21.09 -6.52
CA GLU A 615 -21.85 21.14 -7.77
C GLU A 615 -23.36 20.93 -7.56
N PHE A 616 -23.77 20.36 -6.44
CA PHE A 616 -25.17 20.15 -6.05
C PHE A 616 -25.70 21.22 -5.10
N SER A 617 -24.84 22.16 -4.65
CA SER A 617 -25.19 23.16 -3.63
C SER A 617 -25.31 24.57 -4.21
N THR A 618 -26.40 25.28 -3.87
CA THR A 618 -26.61 26.70 -4.22
C THR A 618 -26.21 27.67 -3.09
N ALA A 619 -25.63 27.20 -1.98
CA ALA A 619 -25.26 28.01 -0.83
C ALA A 619 -23.75 28.02 -0.57
N PRO A 620 -23.09 29.19 -0.46
CA PRO A 620 -21.70 29.27 -0.09
C PRO A 620 -21.51 29.21 1.44
N GLU A 621 -20.50 28.42 1.83
CA GLU A 621 -19.72 28.51 3.07
C GLU A 621 -20.41 28.27 4.41
N ALA A 622 -20.45 27.01 4.83
CA ALA A 622 -20.38 26.63 6.24
C ALA A 622 -19.09 25.83 6.45
N PHE A 623 -18.43 26.00 7.60
CA PHE A 623 -17.17 25.44 8.04
C PHE A 623 -16.88 24.04 7.43
N SER A 624 -15.99 24.00 6.45
CA SER A 624 -15.61 22.82 5.71
C SER A 624 -14.37 22.21 6.38
N PHE A 625 -14.49 20.97 6.86
CA PHE A 625 -13.29 20.12 6.99
C PHE A 625 -12.70 19.99 5.58
N GLY A 626 -11.39 20.14 5.43
CA GLY A 626 -10.72 20.04 4.11
C GLY A 626 -11.14 18.78 3.35
N ALA A 627 -11.08 18.82 2.04
CA ALA A 627 -11.45 17.71 1.19
C ALA A 627 -10.78 16.42 1.68
N TYR A 628 -11.56 15.35 1.85
CA TYR A 628 -11.10 13.98 2.11
C TYR A 628 -10.38 13.70 3.45
N ARG A 629 -10.75 14.33 4.56
CA ARG A 629 -10.09 14.05 5.84
C ARG A 629 -10.92 13.13 6.72
N THR A 630 -10.28 12.08 7.25
CA THR A 630 -10.87 11.20 8.28
C THR A 630 -10.44 11.69 9.65
N TYR A 631 -11.41 11.80 10.56
CA TYR A 631 -11.16 12.22 11.93
C TYR A 631 -11.55 11.11 12.90
N GLN A 632 -10.67 10.76 13.82
CA GLN A 632 -11.07 10.05 15.02
C GLN A 632 -11.74 11.04 15.96
N VAL A 633 -12.93 10.71 16.41
CA VAL A 633 -13.76 11.59 17.24
C VAL A 633 -14.31 10.81 18.44
N PRO A 634 -14.55 11.45 19.57
CA PRO A 634 -15.25 10.79 20.68
C PRO A 634 -16.61 10.24 20.22
N VAL A 635 -16.93 9.01 20.63
CA VAL A 635 -18.18 8.33 20.27
C VAL A 635 -19.40 9.14 20.68
N ARG A 636 -19.34 9.87 21.81
CA ARG A 636 -20.41 10.79 22.24
C ARG A 636 -20.73 11.86 21.18
N ARG A 637 -19.74 12.33 20.42
CA ARG A 637 -19.93 13.31 19.34
C ARG A 637 -20.76 12.74 18.20
N ILE A 638 -20.55 11.47 17.85
CA ILE A 638 -21.36 10.76 16.86
C ILE A 638 -22.80 10.63 17.36
N GLY A 639 -23.02 10.26 18.63
CA GLY A 639 -24.34 10.21 19.24
C GLY A 639 -25.07 11.55 19.16
N ALA A 640 -24.38 12.64 19.51
CA ALA A 640 -24.94 13.99 19.43
C ALA A 640 -25.29 14.42 17.99
N ALA A 641 -24.45 14.08 17.00
CA ALA A 641 -24.64 14.44 15.60
C ALA A 641 -25.75 13.63 14.91
N THR A 642 -25.99 12.39 15.36
CA THR A 642 -26.93 11.45 14.71
C THR A 642 -28.26 11.30 15.44
N GLY A 643 -28.34 11.74 16.68
CA GLY A 643 -29.48 11.48 17.55
C GLY A 643 -29.62 10.00 17.94
N LEU A 644 -28.49 9.29 18.01
CA LEU A 644 -28.41 7.90 18.49
C LEU A 644 -27.87 7.86 19.93
N ASP A 645 -28.49 7.05 20.77
CA ASP A 645 -27.93 6.68 22.07
C ASP A 645 -26.82 5.64 21.86
N LEU A 646 -25.58 6.05 22.03
CA LEU A 646 -24.37 5.24 21.92
C LEU A 646 -23.73 5.01 23.32
N SER A 647 -24.47 5.14 24.40
CA SER A 647 -23.94 5.04 25.78
C SER A 647 -23.19 3.73 26.05
N ALA A 648 -23.63 2.61 25.42
CA ALA A 648 -22.95 1.32 25.52
C ALA A 648 -21.53 1.31 24.91
N TYR A 649 -21.22 2.25 24.03
CA TYR A 649 -19.94 2.39 23.35
C TYR A 649 -19.05 3.47 23.97
N ILE A 650 -19.64 4.53 24.52
CA ILE A 650 -18.94 5.68 25.10
C ILE A 650 -18.01 5.24 26.24
N GLY A 651 -18.47 4.33 27.10
CA GLY A 651 -17.66 3.84 28.21
C GLY A 651 -16.41 3.02 27.81
N ALA A 652 -16.37 2.57 26.54
CA ALA A 652 -15.27 1.82 25.95
C ALA A 652 -14.40 2.69 25.02
N ASP A 653 -14.71 3.97 24.86
CA ASP A 653 -14.00 4.89 23.98
C ASP A 653 -12.70 5.38 24.64
N PRO A 654 -11.52 5.07 24.10
CA PRO A 654 -10.26 5.55 24.67
C PRO A 654 -10.15 7.08 24.67
N LEU A 655 -10.84 7.80 23.76
CA LEU A 655 -10.83 9.26 23.75
C LEU A 655 -11.62 9.89 24.89
N GLU A 656 -12.54 9.18 25.55
CA GLU A 656 -13.27 9.70 26.72
C GLU A 656 -12.37 9.89 27.95
N HIS A 657 -11.21 9.22 27.98
CA HIS A 657 -10.27 9.24 29.09
C HIS A 657 -9.09 10.20 28.88
N ILE A 658 -9.07 10.97 27.78
CA ILE A 658 -8.02 11.93 27.46
C ILE A 658 -8.55 13.36 27.73
N GLU A 659 -7.95 14.10 28.67
CA GLU A 659 -8.37 15.45 29.09
C GLU A 659 -8.43 16.50 27.96
N SER A 660 -7.75 16.25 26.82
CA SER A 660 -7.75 17.13 25.62
C SER A 660 -8.77 16.74 24.56
N SER A 661 -9.66 15.79 24.81
CA SER A 661 -10.48 15.09 23.82
C SER A 661 -11.71 15.86 23.31
N SER A 662 -11.87 17.15 23.60
CA SER A 662 -12.97 17.96 23.03
C SER A 662 -12.82 18.25 21.53
N THR A 663 -11.66 18.00 20.94
CA THR A 663 -11.31 18.31 19.56
C THR A 663 -11.27 17.05 18.69
N ALA A 664 -11.83 17.08 17.49
CA ALA A 664 -11.66 16.04 16.50
C ALA A 664 -10.16 15.92 16.15
N ARG A 665 -9.62 14.72 16.23
CA ARG A 665 -8.24 14.43 15.83
C ARG A 665 -8.22 13.98 14.39
N GLU A 666 -7.55 14.72 13.55
CA GLU A 666 -7.32 14.30 12.16
C GLU A 666 -6.43 13.06 12.15
N LEU A 667 -6.85 12.04 11.42
CA LEU A 667 -6.05 10.83 11.17
C LEU A 667 -5.29 11.05 9.87
N ILE A 668 -3.99 11.21 9.99
CA ILE A 668 -3.08 11.29 8.84
C ILE A 668 -2.55 9.89 8.51
N ARG A 669 -2.45 9.02 9.52
CA ARG A 669 -1.93 7.64 9.39
C ARG A 669 -2.76 6.68 10.24
N THR A 670 -2.75 5.40 9.88
CA THR A 670 -3.39 4.34 10.66
C THR A 670 -2.77 4.17 12.06
N GLU A 671 -1.49 4.54 12.23
CA GLU A 671 -0.81 4.55 13.54
C GLU A 671 -1.28 5.69 14.46
N ASP A 672 -1.98 6.69 13.93
CA ASP A 672 -2.59 7.76 14.71
C ASP A 672 -3.86 7.31 15.46
N LEU A 673 -4.33 6.09 15.20
CA LEU A 673 -5.47 5.48 15.87
C LEU A 673 -5.16 5.23 17.36
N ILE A 674 -6.00 5.74 18.23
CA ILE A 674 -6.02 5.37 19.65
C ILE A 674 -7.06 4.26 19.81
N LEU A 675 -6.59 3.03 20.00
CA LEU A 675 -7.42 1.83 20.14
C LEU A 675 -7.68 1.49 21.60
#